data_8817084f51d7653b590fa49e9acdfb68
#
_entry.id   8817084f51d7653b590fa49e9acdfb68
#
_cell.length_a   1.000
_cell.length_b   1.000
_cell.length_c   1.000
_cell.angle_alpha   90.00
_cell.angle_beta   90.00
_cell.angle_gamma   90.00
#
_symmetry.space_group_name_H-M   'P 1'
#
loop_
_entity.id
_entity.type
_entity.pdbx_description
1 polymer ?
#
loop_
_entity_poly.entity_id
_entity_poly.type
_entity_poly.pdbx_seq_one_letter_code
_entity_poly.pdbx_strand_id
1 'polypeptide(L)'
;MKKITYIFACLLVAALASCNKALDQAPDGKISLDEVFADNDKTMYYLNSCYSSIHNKGLGYFFWTRGPVNWCDDSWDGDDLDVNWASSSRLYKGDASASNHPVTSFGDGNGNHWANYFARIRNCAVFLQNIPNANVNNEADRSRWTAEAHLLRAYYYTELLLWFGTGLPLVDEPYGLDTDFATVEKASYYETVKFIMKDCDAALECPELPWRIENGSEALRVTKALAWAIKARVMVFAASPLYNDGENHWEEAYQVCKQAVAALEGQGYKLYTTAQRSEWKAENAFLPNAAAQAFNEYFCNSQEYSASPNDMETIYQLQDGGNWNVSNVDCIGAIQGYKTGTCPSQELVDAFETIDGEPILDLTKPYLDEETHLKPNYNKANTMYDPQNPYANRDPRFYATIYYNGAKRYCKWGLKPGAISFENAGKEGKFARVIATWCQYEDANGNIIATPEPTTGQSLTGRTPTRTGYFERKFAHPNEDAENPKQGARHKDYRLAETYLFLAEAANESGHTDDALTYLNKVRNRVGMPAVTVTDQAKLRDRIKNERRVEFALEGQRYFDVRRWHNPGEDLSTTDHYITAAKITHMKDGSYKYDRQIVGERLCWESKFLTVPIPASEVSNMEAITGENWQNDGWQ
;
A
#
# COMPACT_ATOMS: atom_id res chain seq x y z
N MET A 1 30.69 22.75 77.00
CA MET A 1 30.52 21.67 76.00
C MET A 1 29.07 21.36 75.68
N LYS A 2 28.13 21.27 76.62
CA LYS A 2 26.71 20.93 76.31
C LYS A 2 25.96 21.95 75.41
N LYS A 3 26.29 23.25 75.42
CA LYS A 3 25.63 24.26 74.56
C LYS A 3 26.10 24.21 73.12
N ILE A 4 27.31 23.75 72.84
CA ILE A 4 27.83 23.61 71.48
C ILE A 4 27.21 22.38 70.79
N THR A 5 26.92 21.30 71.51
CA THR A 5 26.29 20.09 71.03
C THR A 5 24.85 20.34 70.56
N TYR A 6 24.10 21.23 71.26
CA TYR A 6 22.72 21.57 70.82
C TYR A 6 22.67 22.46 69.57
N ILE A 7 23.68 23.35 69.40
CA ILE A 7 23.78 24.17 68.19
C ILE A 7 24.10 23.30 66.96
N PHE A 8 24.99 22.30 67.14
CA PHE A 8 25.30 21.35 66.06
C PHE A 8 24.11 20.42 65.69
N ALA A 9 23.35 20.00 66.74
CA ALA A 9 22.14 19.18 66.48
C ALA A 9 21.04 19.99 65.82
N CYS A 10 20.82 21.26 66.16
CA CYS A 10 19.84 22.12 65.44
C CYS A 10 20.28 22.49 64.04
N LEU A 11 21.57 22.66 63.76
CA LEU A 11 22.10 22.88 62.43
C LEU A 11 21.98 21.62 61.53
N LEU A 12 22.15 20.42 62.13
CA LEU A 12 21.96 19.16 61.38
C LEU A 12 20.47 18.90 60.99
N VAL A 13 19.53 19.24 61.90
CA VAL A 13 18.10 19.14 61.66
C VAL A 13 17.63 20.19 60.65
N ALA A 14 18.20 21.40 60.68
CA ALA A 14 17.92 22.43 59.68
C ALA A 14 18.50 22.08 58.28
N ALA A 15 19.64 21.37 58.22
CA ALA A 15 20.21 20.88 56.94
C ALA A 15 19.41 19.71 56.34
N LEU A 16 18.75 18.88 57.15
CA LEU A 16 17.88 17.80 56.68
C LEU A 16 16.49 18.29 56.23
N ALA A 17 16.03 19.46 56.72
CA ALA A 17 14.78 20.06 56.26
C ALA A 17 14.92 20.87 54.97
N SER A 18 16.14 21.20 54.54
CA SER A 18 16.41 21.97 53.33
C SER A 18 16.47 21.12 52.05
N CYS A 19 16.56 19.79 52.17
CA CYS A 19 16.67 18.92 51.01
C CYS A 19 15.33 18.48 50.39
N ASN A 20 14.20 18.72 51.07
CA ASN A 20 12.89 18.27 50.54
C ASN A 20 12.30 19.18 49.47
N LYS A 21 12.79 20.41 49.28
CA LYS A 21 12.33 21.31 48.21
C LYS A 21 13.17 21.23 46.93
N ALA A 22 14.34 20.59 46.98
CA ALA A 22 15.18 20.40 45.79
C ALA A 22 14.83 19.15 45.00
N LEU A 23 14.00 18.25 45.55
CA LEU A 23 13.51 17.04 44.89
C LEU A 23 12.16 17.24 44.20
N ASP A 24 11.48 18.37 44.42
CA ASP A 24 10.23 18.73 43.76
C ASP A 24 10.40 19.67 42.53
N GLN A 25 11.63 19.92 42.12
CA GLN A 25 11.84 20.57 40.82
C GLN A 25 11.69 19.51 39.72
N ALA A 26 10.62 19.64 38.96
CA ALA A 26 10.49 18.93 37.69
C ALA A 26 11.79 19.08 36.88
N PRO A 27 12.32 18.03 36.28
CA PRO A 27 13.52 18.12 35.44
C PRO A 27 13.33 19.23 34.42
N ASP A 28 14.27 20.16 34.36
CA ASP A 28 14.27 21.31 33.45
C ASP A 28 13.77 20.93 32.05
N GLY A 29 12.64 21.51 31.62
CA GLY A 29 12.11 21.41 30.30
C GLY A 29 11.22 20.19 30.00
N LYS A 30 10.87 19.33 30.93
CA LYS A 30 9.90 18.24 30.73
C LYS A 30 8.55 18.60 31.32
N ILE A 31 7.53 18.67 30.46
CA ILE A 31 6.13 18.86 30.85
C ILE A 31 5.60 17.52 31.35
N SER A 32 4.95 17.46 32.50
CA SER A 32 4.30 16.25 33.01
C SER A 32 3.01 15.92 32.24
N LEU A 33 2.54 14.68 32.30
CA LEU A 33 1.25 14.31 31.69
C LEU A 33 0.09 15.10 32.32
N ASP A 34 0.13 15.35 33.63
CA ASP A 34 -0.88 16.16 34.33
C ASP A 34 -0.93 17.59 33.76
N GLU A 35 0.21 18.20 33.48
CA GLU A 35 0.28 19.54 32.87
C GLU A 35 -0.18 19.52 31.39
N VAL A 36 -0.01 18.40 30.68
CA VAL A 36 -0.52 18.24 29.31
C VAL A 36 -2.04 18.21 29.32
N PHE A 37 -2.64 17.36 30.14
CA PHE A 37 -4.10 17.16 30.17
C PHE A 37 -4.84 18.22 31.01
N ALA A 38 -4.14 19.09 31.72
CA ALA A 38 -4.72 20.29 32.33
C ALA A 38 -4.92 21.47 31.37
N ASP A 39 -4.50 21.35 30.10
CA ASP A 39 -4.52 22.40 29.09
C ASP A 39 -5.10 21.86 27.78
N ASN A 40 -6.11 22.57 27.24
CA ASN A 40 -6.82 22.17 26.02
C ASN A 40 -5.88 21.98 24.82
N ASP A 41 -5.01 22.97 24.56
CA ASP A 41 -4.16 22.96 23.36
C ASP A 41 -3.06 21.89 23.47
N LYS A 42 -2.50 21.69 24.64
CA LYS A 42 -1.54 20.61 24.88
C LYS A 42 -2.20 19.23 24.75
N THR A 43 -3.43 19.06 25.21
CA THR A 43 -4.22 17.84 25.03
C THR A 43 -4.41 17.55 23.54
N MET A 44 -4.78 18.57 22.74
CA MET A 44 -4.90 18.44 21.29
C MET A 44 -3.54 18.11 20.63
N TYR A 45 -2.45 18.74 21.07
CA TYR A 45 -1.11 18.40 20.54
C TYR A 45 -0.68 16.97 20.89
N TYR A 46 -1.09 16.47 22.06
CA TYR A 46 -0.86 15.07 22.40
C TYR A 46 -1.60 14.13 21.46
N LEU A 47 -2.89 14.40 21.16
CA LEU A 47 -3.64 13.65 20.14
C LEU A 47 -2.94 13.71 18.77
N ASN A 48 -2.42 14.88 18.38
CA ASN A 48 -1.67 14.99 17.12
C ASN A 48 -0.41 14.12 17.12
N SER A 49 0.22 13.85 18.27
CA SER A 49 1.33 12.91 18.36
C SER A 49 0.91 11.46 18.03
N CYS A 50 -0.36 11.11 18.27
CA CYS A 50 -0.89 9.80 17.90
C CYS A 50 -0.97 9.61 16.36
N TYR A 51 -1.08 10.70 15.59
CA TYR A 51 -1.06 10.66 14.13
C TYR A 51 0.33 10.53 13.50
N SER A 52 1.41 10.72 14.25
CA SER A 52 2.74 10.99 13.69
C SER A 52 3.33 9.87 12.83
N SER A 53 2.92 8.61 13.00
CA SER A 53 3.43 7.49 12.18
C SER A 53 2.60 7.20 10.92
N ILE A 54 1.43 7.82 10.76
CA ILE A 54 0.62 7.69 9.54
C ILE A 54 1.31 8.36 8.36
N HIS A 55 1.94 9.51 8.59
CA HIS A 55 2.59 10.31 7.54
C HIS A 55 3.75 9.61 6.85
N ASN A 56 4.38 8.66 7.53
CA ASN A 56 5.58 7.99 7.03
C ASN A 56 5.28 6.84 6.07
N LYS A 57 4.00 6.51 5.85
CA LYS A 57 3.55 5.41 5.02
C LYS A 57 3.58 5.72 3.50
N GLY A 58 3.80 6.98 3.13
CA GLY A 58 3.74 7.44 1.74
C GLY A 58 4.78 6.81 0.81
N LEU A 59 5.57 7.62 0.13
CA LEU A 59 6.49 7.23 -0.94
C LEU A 59 7.49 6.12 -0.61
N GLY A 60 8.09 6.15 0.57
CA GLY A 60 9.09 5.17 0.96
C GLY A 60 8.54 3.77 1.26
N TYR A 61 7.21 3.65 1.33
CA TYR A 61 6.53 2.43 1.70
C TYR A 61 5.97 1.67 0.50
N PHE A 62 5.36 2.37 -0.44
CA PHE A 62 4.68 1.75 -1.57
C PHE A 62 5.48 1.81 -2.86
N PHE A 63 6.31 2.82 -3.02
CA PHE A 63 7.00 3.11 -4.24
C PHE A 63 8.50 3.08 -4.03
N TRP A 64 9.25 2.91 -5.12
CA TRP A 64 10.69 2.87 -5.13
C TRP A 64 11.24 1.75 -4.24
N THR A 65 12.24 1.14 -4.55
CA THR A 65 13.04 0.05 -3.93
C THR A 65 12.65 -0.49 -2.53
N ARG A 66 11.57 -0.01 -1.92
CA ARG A 66 11.27 -0.18 -0.49
C ARG A 66 9.87 -0.68 -0.17
N GLY A 67 9.01 -0.78 -1.17
CA GLY A 67 7.60 -1.03 -0.93
C GLY A 67 7.10 -2.39 -1.38
N PRO A 68 5.95 -2.80 -0.86
CA PRO A 68 5.30 -4.06 -1.21
C PRO A 68 4.92 -4.16 -2.69
N VAL A 69 4.83 -3.03 -3.42
CA VAL A 69 4.61 -3.01 -4.87
C VAL A 69 5.68 -3.81 -5.61
N ASN A 70 6.95 -3.68 -5.17
CA ASN A 70 8.08 -4.35 -5.80
C ASN A 70 8.42 -5.73 -5.18
N TRP A 71 7.68 -6.15 -4.15
CA TRP A 71 7.94 -7.40 -3.43
C TRP A 71 6.95 -8.52 -3.77
N CYS A 72 6.12 -8.32 -4.79
CA CYS A 72 5.16 -9.28 -5.29
C CYS A 72 5.27 -9.43 -6.82
N ASP A 73 4.48 -10.34 -7.39
CA ASP A 73 4.48 -10.68 -8.81
C ASP A 73 3.96 -9.56 -9.75
N ASP A 74 3.56 -8.39 -9.22
CA ASP A 74 3.09 -7.27 -10.04
C ASP A 74 4.21 -6.44 -10.64
N SER A 75 5.43 -6.47 -10.08
CA SER A 75 6.51 -5.63 -10.61
C SER A 75 7.90 -6.14 -10.23
N TRP A 76 8.91 -5.57 -10.86
CA TRP A 76 10.32 -5.70 -10.52
C TRP A 76 10.89 -4.31 -10.19
N ASP A 77 11.74 -4.24 -9.18
CA ASP A 77 12.47 -3.02 -8.84
C ASP A 77 13.58 -2.77 -9.87
N GLY A 78 13.46 -1.71 -10.66
CA GLY A 78 14.46 -1.30 -11.63
C GLY A 78 15.78 -0.82 -11.01
N ASP A 79 15.78 -0.55 -9.71
CA ASP A 79 16.93 -0.10 -8.93
C ASP A 79 17.42 -1.17 -7.92
N ASP A 80 17.26 -2.44 -8.29
CA ASP A 80 17.61 -3.63 -7.49
C ASP A 80 19.11 -3.87 -7.28
N LEU A 81 19.95 -2.93 -7.67
CA LEU A 81 21.40 -3.05 -7.51
C LEU A 81 21.77 -3.26 -6.05
N ASP A 82 22.88 -3.99 -5.86
CA ASP A 82 23.43 -4.35 -4.56
C ASP A 82 23.96 -3.14 -3.79
N VAL A 83 23.02 -2.36 -3.29
CA VAL A 83 23.30 -1.19 -2.44
C VAL A 83 22.54 -1.34 -1.12
N ASN A 84 23.18 -1.00 -0.04
CA ASN A 84 22.63 -1.17 1.32
C ASN A 84 21.28 -0.48 1.56
N TRP A 85 20.89 0.45 0.72
CA TRP A 85 19.62 1.16 0.79
C TRP A 85 18.50 0.55 -0.07
N ALA A 86 18.81 -0.41 -0.96
CA ALA A 86 17.81 -1.07 -1.79
C ALA A 86 17.20 -2.27 -1.03
N SER A 87 16.05 -2.05 -0.40
CA SER A 87 15.38 -3.10 0.39
C SER A 87 14.90 -4.29 -0.45
N SER A 88 14.50 -4.06 -1.69
CA SER A 88 14.11 -5.13 -2.62
C SER A 88 15.25 -6.12 -2.88
N SER A 89 16.49 -5.62 -2.98
CA SER A 89 17.67 -6.49 -3.19
C SER A 89 17.84 -7.54 -2.11
N ARG A 90 17.55 -7.22 -0.84
CA ARG A 90 17.65 -8.19 0.27
C ARG A 90 16.63 -9.31 0.15
N LEU A 91 15.39 -8.95 -0.21
CA LEU A 91 14.34 -9.95 -0.43
C LEU A 91 14.68 -10.81 -1.65
N TYR A 92 15.07 -10.20 -2.77
CA TYR A 92 15.38 -10.92 -4.01
C TYR A 92 16.54 -11.92 -3.84
N LYS A 93 17.52 -11.62 -3.00
CA LYS A 93 18.67 -12.49 -2.71
C LYS A 93 18.42 -13.49 -1.58
N GLY A 94 17.27 -13.43 -0.90
CA GLY A 94 16.99 -14.26 0.27
C GLY A 94 17.78 -13.87 1.52
N ASP A 95 18.42 -12.69 1.54
CA ASP A 95 19.28 -12.22 2.64
C ASP A 95 18.47 -11.61 3.80
N ALA A 96 17.15 -11.55 3.68
CA ALA A 96 16.28 -11.03 4.72
C ALA A 96 16.25 -11.98 5.94
N SER A 97 16.40 -11.40 7.13
CA SER A 97 16.36 -12.10 8.42
C SER A 97 15.63 -11.26 9.47
N ALA A 98 15.35 -11.82 10.65
CA ALA A 98 14.73 -11.08 11.75
C ALA A 98 15.53 -9.85 12.20
N SER A 99 16.83 -9.80 11.93
CA SER A 99 17.71 -8.68 12.27
C SER A 99 17.86 -7.64 11.15
N ASN A 100 17.49 -7.95 9.90
CA ASN A 100 17.72 -7.08 8.75
C ASN A 100 16.56 -7.02 7.75
N HIS A 101 15.35 -7.45 8.13
CA HIS A 101 14.20 -7.36 7.25
C HIS A 101 13.82 -5.90 6.96
N PRO A 102 13.46 -5.53 5.71
CA PRO A 102 13.15 -4.16 5.34
C PRO A 102 12.05 -3.49 6.19
N VAL A 103 11.09 -4.25 6.69
CA VAL A 103 9.96 -3.76 7.52
C VAL A 103 10.38 -3.50 8.98
N THR A 104 11.45 -4.12 9.45
CA THR A 104 11.80 -4.11 10.88
C THR A 104 13.12 -3.43 11.22
N SER A 105 14.01 -3.24 10.25
CA SER A 105 15.39 -2.82 10.53
C SER A 105 15.96 -1.74 9.61
N PHE A 106 15.19 -1.21 8.68
CA PHE A 106 15.71 -0.23 7.74
C PHE A 106 15.78 1.18 8.36
N GLY A 107 16.96 1.82 8.30
CA GLY A 107 17.31 3.03 9.05
C GLY A 107 16.82 4.36 8.49
N ASP A 108 15.78 4.42 7.67
CA ASP A 108 15.30 5.64 7.02
C ASP A 108 14.04 6.27 7.64
N GLY A 109 13.82 5.99 8.91
CA GLY A 109 12.67 6.52 9.67
C GLY A 109 11.37 5.74 9.50
N ASN A 110 11.26 4.88 8.48
CA ASN A 110 10.10 4.00 8.26
C ASN A 110 10.40 2.54 8.63
N GLY A 111 11.64 2.23 8.95
CA GLY A 111 12.19 0.89 8.95
C GLY A 111 11.93 0.02 10.17
N ASN A 112 11.20 0.48 11.17
CA ASN A 112 10.78 -0.39 12.27
C ASN A 112 9.30 -0.20 12.55
N HIS A 113 8.47 -0.85 11.73
CA HIS A 113 7.02 -0.78 11.86
C HIS A 113 6.53 -1.28 13.21
N TRP A 114 7.14 -2.35 13.75
CA TRP A 114 6.81 -2.87 15.07
C TRP A 114 6.95 -1.79 16.14
N ALA A 115 8.15 -1.26 16.31
CA ALA A 115 8.42 -0.25 17.35
C ALA A 115 7.61 1.03 17.11
N ASN A 116 7.52 1.50 15.86
CA ASN A 116 6.80 2.73 15.53
C ASN A 116 5.31 2.62 15.82
N TYR A 117 4.66 1.52 15.44
CA TYR A 117 3.24 1.36 15.66
C TYR A 117 2.91 1.07 17.12
N PHE A 118 3.68 0.25 17.84
CA PHE A 118 3.48 0.07 19.26
C PHE A 118 3.69 1.35 20.06
N ALA A 119 4.64 2.20 19.66
CA ALA A 119 4.79 3.52 20.28
C ALA A 119 3.54 4.40 20.10
N ARG A 120 2.88 4.33 18.94
CA ARG A 120 1.62 5.08 18.68
C ARG A 120 0.44 4.44 19.38
N ILE A 121 0.34 3.11 19.42
CA ILE A 121 -0.66 2.38 20.21
C ILE A 121 -0.58 2.79 21.68
N ARG A 122 0.64 2.83 22.23
CA ARG A 122 0.84 3.33 23.60
C ARG A 122 0.39 4.78 23.77
N ASN A 123 0.71 5.67 22.83
CA ASN A 123 0.26 7.06 22.90
C ASN A 123 -1.27 7.15 22.88
N CYS A 124 -1.95 6.37 22.04
CA CYS A 124 -3.42 6.31 22.01
C CYS A 124 -3.97 5.78 23.34
N ALA A 125 -3.38 4.74 23.93
CA ALA A 125 -3.80 4.20 25.22
C ALA A 125 -3.62 5.23 26.36
N VAL A 126 -2.48 5.95 26.41
CA VAL A 126 -2.26 7.05 27.36
C VAL A 126 -3.27 8.17 27.17
N PHE A 127 -3.57 8.54 25.91
CA PHE A 127 -4.58 9.55 25.61
C PHE A 127 -5.96 9.13 26.13
N LEU A 128 -6.39 7.91 25.79
CA LEU A 128 -7.69 7.36 26.21
C LEU A 128 -7.84 7.26 27.74
N GLN A 129 -6.76 6.96 28.46
CA GLN A 129 -6.77 6.91 29.92
C GLN A 129 -6.96 8.31 30.54
N ASN A 130 -6.42 9.37 29.94
CA ASN A 130 -6.38 10.69 30.53
C ASN A 130 -7.48 11.64 30.04
N ILE A 131 -7.97 11.46 28.81
CA ILE A 131 -8.96 12.38 28.19
C ILE A 131 -10.26 12.52 28.98
N PRO A 132 -10.78 11.52 29.71
CA PRO A 132 -11.99 11.70 30.51
C PRO A 132 -11.91 12.82 31.57
N ASN A 133 -10.70 13.04 32.11
CA ASN A 133 -10.44 14.03 33.16
C ASN A 133 -9.66 15.26 32.65
N ALA A 134 -9.36 15.34 31.36
CA ALA A 134 -8.61 16.44 30.77
C ALA A 134 -9.41 17.74 30.78
N ASN A 135 -8.71 18.87 30.85
CA ASN A 135 -9.34 20.18 30.73
C ASN A 135 -9.53 20.53 29.24
N VAL A 136 -10.69 20.14 28.68
CA VAL A 136 -11.06 20.39 27.29
C VAL A 136 -12.14 21.47 27.24
N ASN A 137 -12.05 22.39 26.29
CA ASN A 137 -12.92 23.56 26.19
C ASN A 137 -14.42 23.22 26.02
N ASN A 138 -14.74 22.10 25.37
CA ASN A 138 -16.12 21.65 25.20
C ASN A 138 -16.20 20.13 25.07
N GLU A 139 -17.39 19.57 25.33
CA GLU A 139 -17.62 18.12 25.30
C GLU A 139 -17.63 17.52 23.89
N ALA A 140 -17.95 18.31 22.87
CA ALA A 140 -17.90 17.85 21.49
C ALA A 140 -16.47 17.53 21.04
N ASP A 141 -15.49 18.39 21.40
CA ASP A 141 -14.07 18.13 21.16
C ASP A 141 -13.59 16.91 21.94
N ARG A 142 -13.98 16.79 23.22
CA ARG A 142 -13.63 15.62 24.04
C ARG A 142 -14.13 14.33 23.39
N SER A 143 -15.41 14.29 23.01
CA SER A 143 -16.04 13.14 22.37
C SER A 143 -15.33 12.78 21.06
N ARG A 144 -15.12 13.77 20.17
CA ARG A 144 -14.43 13.57 18.89
C ARG A 144 -12.99 13.10 19.08
N TRP A 145 -12.21 13.72 19.96
CA TRP A 145 -10.81 13.33 20.19
C TRP A 145 -10.67 11.93 20.79
N THR A 146 -11.62 11.53 21.64
CA THR A 146 -11.70 10.17 22.15
C THR A 146 -11.93 9.16 21.02
N ALA A 147 -12.89 9.45 20.14
CA ALA A 147 -13.18 8.61 18.98
C ALA A 147 -11.99 8.53 18.00
N GLU A 148 -11.30 9.65 17.77
CA GLU A 148 -10.08 9.66 16.94
C GLU A 148 -8.97 8.80 17.56
N ALA A 149 -8.76 8.83 18.87
CA ALA A 149 -7.74 8.02 19.53
C ALA A 149 -8.04 6.51 19.45
N HIS A 150 -9.31 6.10 19.63
CA HIS A 150 -9.74 4.72 19.39
C HIS A 150 -9.47 4.29 17.97
N LEU A 151 -9.89 5.08 16.98
CA LEU A 151 -9.73 4.72 15.57
C LEU A 151 -8.26 4.71 15.12
N LEU A 152 -7.42 5.56 15.69
CA LEU A 152 -5.98 5.52 15.45
C LEU A 152 -5.35 4.25 16.01
N ARG A 153 -5.76 3.82 17.21
CA ARG A 153 -5.28 2.56 17.79
C ARG A 153 -5.70 1.37 16.91
N ALA A 154 -6.95 1.34 16.46
CA ALA A 154 -7.45 0.35 15.50
C ALA A 154 -6.62 0.35 14.19
N TYR A 155 -6.32 1.52 13.65
CA TYR A 155 -5.50 1.67 12.44
C TYR A 155 -4.11 1.04 12.63
N TYR A 156 -3.40 1.35 13.72
CA TYR A 156 -2.06 0.81 13.95
C TYR A 156 -2.05 -0.70 14.20
N TYR A 157 -3.07 -1.24 14.89
CA TYR A 157 -3.22 -2.68 15.03
C TYR A 157 -3.53 -3.35 13.68
N THR A 158 -4.32 -2.71 12.81
CA THR A 158 -4.55 -3.21 11.45
C THR A 158 -3.23 -3.30 10.67
N GLU A 159 -2.40 -2.28 10.76
CA GLU A 159 -1.08 -2.29 10.11
C GLU A 159 -0.17 -3.40 10.66
N LEU A 160 -0.14 -3.59 11.98
CA LEU A 160 0.64 -4.68 12.59
C LEU A 160 0.15 -6.05 12.11
N LEU A 161 -1.17 -6.27 12.05
CA LEU A 161 -1.72 -7.53 11.54
C LEU A 161 -1.35 -7.77 10.07
N LEU A 162 -1.45 -6.75 9.21
CA LEU A 162 -1.10 -6.87 7.80
C LEU A 162 0.35 -7.33 7.59
N TRP A 163 1.28 -6.82 8.39
CA TRP A 163 2.70 -7.15 8.25
C TRP A 163 3.10 -8.41 8.97
N PHE A 164 2.77 -8.51 10.25
CA PHE A 164 3.30 -9.58 11.11
C PHE A 164 2.41 -10.82 11.18
N GLY A 165 1.15 -10.68 10.82
CA GLY A 165 0.25 -11.82 10.53
C GLY A 165 -0.21 -12.63 11.73
N THR A 166 0.30 -12.42 12.93
CA THR A 166 -0.05 -13.22 14.10
C THR A 166 0.27 -12.54 15.42
N GLY A 167 -0.32 -13.06 16.48
CA GLY A 167 0.15 -12.95 17.86
C GLY A 167 0.63 -11.56 18.29
N LEU A 168 -0.28 -10.64 18.53
CA LEU A 168 0.06 -9.31 19.02
C LEU A 168 -0.34 -9.14 20.48
N PRO A 169 0.51 -8.51 21.33
CA PRO A 169 0.06 -8.10 22.64
C PRO A 169 -0.98 -6.98 22.53
N LEU A 170 -2.11 -7.10 23.21
CA LEU A 170 -3.19 -6.12 23.19
C LEU A 170 -3.00 -5.08 24.29
N VAL A 171 -2.77 -3.82 23.91
CA VAL A 171 -2.56 -2.68 24.81
C VAL A 171 -3.87 -1.91 24.95
N ASP A 172 -4.76 -2.36 25.82
CA ASP A 172 -6.01 -1.63 26.14
C ASP A 172 -5.71 -0.45 27.08
N GLU A 173 -4.82 -0.67 28.05
CA GLU A 173 -4.28 0.36 28.96
C GLU A 173 -2.77 0.50 28.79
N PRO A 174 -2.20 1.70 29.04
CA PRO A 174 -0.75 1.88 28.90
C PRO A 174 0.01 1.10 29.97
N TYR A 175 1.00 0.34 29.57
CA TYR A 175 1.90 -0.33 30.51
C TYR A 175 2.66 0.69 31.35
N GLY A 176 2.62 0.50 32.68
CA GLY A 176 3.37 1.28 33.67
C GLY A 176 4.77 0.73 33.93
N LEU A 177 5.51 1.42 34.79
CA LEU A 177 6.86 0.98 35.21
C LEU A 177 6.84 -0.33 36.01
N ASP A 178 5.72 -0.62 36.66
CA ASP A 178 5.53 -1.82 37.50
C ASP A 178 4.85 -2.98 36.74
N THR A 179 4.69 -2.86 35.43
CA THR A 179 4.07 -3.92 34.61
C THR A 179 4.95 -5.18 34.61
N ASP A 180 4.38 -6.29 35.07
CA ASP A 180 4.99 -7.61 34.91
C ASP A 180 4.79 -8.10 33.47
N PHE A 181 5.78 -7.88 32.61
CA PHE A 181 5.72 -8.30 31.22
C PHE A 181 5.69 -9.82 31.04
N ALA A 182 6.00 -10.62 32.09
CA ALA A 182 5.86 -12.06 32.01
C ALA A 182 4.38 -12.52 31.90
N THR A 183 3.45 -11.64 32.23
CA THR A 183 1.99 -11.90 32.12
C THR A 183 1.38 -11.42 30.82
N VAL A 184 2.16 -10.79 29.95
CA VAL A 184 1.68 -10.30 28.65
C VAL A 184 1.57 -11.47 27.68
N GLU A 185 0.36 -11.72 27.22
CA GLU A 185 0.04 -12.80 26.29
C GLU A 185 -0.01 -12.30 24.84
N LYS A 186 0.28 -13.20 23.91
CA LYS A 186 0.01 -13.01 22.47
C LYS A 186 -1.46 -13.34 22.20
N ALA A 187 -2.23 -12.36 21.76
CA ALA A 187 -3.55 -12.63 21.23
C ALA A 187 -3.45 -13.36 19.88
N SER A 188 -4.43 -14.22 19.57
CA SER A 188 -4.58 -14.77 18.22
C SER A 188 -4.86 -13.66 17.19
N TYR A 189 -4.79 -14.02 15.90
CA TYR A 189 -5.16 -13.08 14.83
C TYR A 189 -6.59 -12.59 15.01
N TYR A 190 -7.54 -13.50 15.22
CA TYR A 190 -8.94 -13.15 15.37
C TYR A 190 -9.26 -12.38 16.67
N GLU A 191 -8.56 -12.63 17.77
CA GLU A 191 -8.71 -11.83 18.99
C GLU A 191 -8.22 -10.39 18.78
N THR A 192 -7.13 -10.21 18.04
CA THR A 192 -6.68 -8.87 17.65
C THR A 192 -7.70 -8.18 16.74
N VAL A 193 -8.32 -8.91 15.80
CA VAL A 193 -9.42 -8.38 14.97
C VAL A 193 -10.61 -7.93 15.83
N LYS A 194 -11.02 -8.72 16.82
CA LYS A 194 -12.08 -8.30 17.77
C LYS A 194 -11.71 -7.02 18.53
N PHE A 195 -10.46 -6.86 18.92
CA PHE A 195 -9.98 -5.65 19.57
C PHE A 195 -10.04 -4.44 18.65
N ILE A 196 -9.62 -4.58 17.40
CA ILE A 196 -9.74 -3.54 16.36
C ILE A 196 -11.21 -3.16 16.14
N MET A 197 -12.09 -4.16 16.05
CA MET A 197 -13.53 -3.95 15.87
C MET A 197 -14.14 -3.17 17.02
N LYS A 198 -13.78 -3.49 18.28
CA LYS A 198 -14.21 -2.76 19.49
C LYS A 198 -13.84 -1.27 19.41
N ASP A 199 -12.62 -0.95 19.00
CA ASP A 199 -12.17 0.43 18.85
C ASP A 199 -12.88 1.16 17.69
N CYS A 200 -13.11 0.47 16.56
CA CYS A 200 -13.90 1.03 15.47
C CYS A 200 -15.34 1.31 15.88
N ASP A 201 -15.97 0.41 16.64
CA ASP A 201 -17.33 0.59 17.14
C ASP A 201 -17.43 1.78 18.10
N ALA A 202 -16.48 1.92 19.03
CA ALA A 202 -16.40 3.08 19.91
C ALA A 202 -16.28 4.41 19.13
N ALA A 203 -15.52 4.42 18.05
CA ALA A 203 -15.41 5.57 17.17
C ALA A 203 -16.71 5.84 16.39
N LEU A 204 -17.41 4.81 15.93
CA LEU A 204 -18.67 4.93 15.18
C LEU A 204 -19.83 5.44 16.04
N GLU A 205 -19.83 5.17 17.34
CA GLU A 205 -20.83 5.67 18.29
C GLU A 205 -20.73 7.18 18.53
N CYS A 206 -19.59 7.81 18.25
CA CYS A 206 -19.38 9.25 18.46
C CYS A 206 -20.13 10.07 17.40
N PRO A 207 -21.12 10.91 17.75
CA PRO A 207 -21.83 11.73 16.79
C PRO A 207 -20.95 12.82 16.16
N GLU A 208 -19.94 13.33 16.87
CA GLU A 208 -19.04 14.40 16.43
C GLU A 208 -17.94 13.93 15.48
N LEU A 209 -17.68 12.61 15.37
CA LEU A 209 -16.74 12.09 14.39
C LEU A 209 -17.35 12.22 12.98
N PRO A 210 -16.73 12.97 12.05
CA PRO A 210 -17.30 13.20 10.73
C PRO A 210 -17.24 11.93 9.85
N TRP A 211 -18.15 11.84 8.89
CA TRP A 211 -18.08 10.83 7.83
C TRP A 211 -17.02 11.16 6.77
N ARG A 212 -16.80 12.44 6.52
CA ARG A 212 -15.82 12.94 5.55
C ARG A 212 -15.21 14.23 6.08
N ILE A 213 -13.93 14.44 5.83
CA ILE A 213 -13.28 15.72 6.08
C ILE A 213 -13.52 16.65 4.89
N GLU A 214 -14.08 17.84 5.16
CA GLU A 214 -14.33 18.89 4.16
C GLU A 214 -13.37 20.07 4.31
N ASN A 215 -12.69 20.17 5.44
CA ASN A 215 -11.72 21.22 5.72
C ASN A 215 -10.30 20.72 5.46
N GLY A 216 -9.59 21.33 4.52
CA GLY A 216 -8.23 20.95 4.13
C GLY A 216 -7.21 21.01 5.27
N SER A 217 -7.43 21.84 6.30
CA SER A 217 -6.57 21.88 7.48
C SER A 217 -6.67 20.62 8.36
N GLU A 218 -7.71 19.82 8.17
CA GLU A 218 -7.97 18.57 8.88
C GLU A 218 -7.84 17.33 7.96
N ALA A 219 -7.26 17.46 6.78
CA ALA A 219 -7.28 16.45 5.72
C ALA A 219 -6.81 15.06 6.12
N LEU A 220 -6.00 14.95 7.17
CA LEU A 220 -5.49 13.68 7.68
C LEU A 220 -6.27 13.12 8.88
N ARG A 221 -7.29 13.83 9.35
CA ARG A 221 -8.10 13.33 10.45
C ARG A 221 -8.87 12.09 10.03
N VAL A 222 -8.95 11.13 10.94
CA VAL A 222 -9.73 9.91 10.75
C VAL A 222 -11.23 10.18 10.77
N THR A 223 -12.01 9.29 10.16
CA THR A 223 -13.45 9.48 9.92
C THR A 223 -14.23 8.20 10.17
N LYS A 224 -15.57 8.30 10.31
CA LYS A 224 -16.44 7.11 10.37
C LYS A 224 -16.30 6.21 9.14
N ALA A 225 -16.06 6.79 7.97
CA ALA A 225 -15.84 6.02 6.75
C ALA A 225 -14.59 5.13 6.85
N LEU A 226 -13.50 5.65 7.47
CA LEU A 226 -12.31 4.85 7.73
C LEU A 226 -12.58 3.70 8.71
N ALA A 227 -13.37 3.94 9.77
CA ALA A 227 -13.73 2.88 10.71
C ALA A 227 -14.44 1.71 10.01
N TRP A 228 -15.42 1.97 9.15
CA TRP A 228 -16.09 0.94 8.35
C TRP A 228 -15.15 0.23 7.37
N ALA A 229 -14.25 0.96 6.72
CA ALA A 229 -13.30 0.37 5.80
C ALA A 229 -12.26 -0.54 6.52
N ILE A 230 -11.80 -0.15 7.71
CA ILE A 230 -10.95 -0.99 8.57
C ILE A 230 -11.70 -2.26 8.95
N LYS A 231 -12.94 -2.16 9.46
CA LYS A 231 -13.76 -3.32 9.83
C LYS A 231 -13.88 -4.32 8.68
N ALA A 232 -14.18 -3.85 7.47
CA ALA A 232 -14.27 -4.70 6.28
C ALA A 232 -12.93 -5.40 5.96
N ARG A 233 -11.82 -4.65 5.98
CA ARG A 233 -10.49 -5.19 5.67
C ARG A 233 -10.08 -6.27 6.67
N VAL A 234 -10.14 -5.99 7.96
CA VAL A 234 -9.65 -6.94 8.98
C VAL A 234 -10.48 -8.21 9.05
N MET A 235 -11.79 -8.14 8.82
CA MET A 235 -12.66 -9.31 8.82
C MET A 235 -12.42 -10.22 7.61
N VAL A 236 -12.22 -9.67 6.41
CA VAL A 236 -11.87 -10.48 5.23
C VAL A 236 -10.50 -11.13 5.39
N PHE A 237 -9.54 -10.43 5.99
CA PHE A 237 -8.24 -11.00 6.29
C PHE A 237 -8.36 -12.13 7.32
N ALA A 238 -9.11 -11.93 8.42
CA ALA A 238 -9.37 -12.99 9.40
C ALA A 238 -10.08 -14.23 8.82
N ALA A 239 -10.94 -14.04 7.81
CA ALA A 239 -11.60 -15.15 7.12
C ALA A 239 -10.70 -15.85 6.08
N SER A 240 -9.57 -15.22 5.69
CA SER A 240 -8.69 -15.74 4.64
C SER A 240 -7.87 -16.94 5.12
N PRO A 241 -7.50 -17.89 4.24
CA PRO A 241 -6.87 -19.17 4.61
C PRO A 241 -5.65 -19.05 5.53
N LEU A 242 -4.79 -18.04 5.32
CA LEU A 242 -3.58 -17.87 6.13
C LEU A 242 -3.88 -17.52 7.59
N TYR A 243 -5.00 -16.85 7.88
CA TYR A 243 -5.25 -16.20 9.17
C TYR A 243 -6.50 -16.69 9.91
N ASN A 244 -7.22 -17.66 9.35
CA ASN A 244 -8.52 -18.09 9.89
C ASN A 244 -8.43 -19.06 11.08
N ASP A 245 -7.23 -19.43 11.51
CA ASP A 245 -6.97 -20.34 12.62
C ASP A 245 -7.73 -21.70 12.50
N GLY A 246 -8.08 -22.11 11.27
CA GLY A 246 -8.86 -23.30 10.97
C GLY A 246 -10.39 -23.12 11.14
N GLU A 247 -10.85 -21.92 11.42
CA GLU A 247 -12.27 -21.58 11.59
C GLU A 247 -12.84 -20.90 10.32
N ASN A 248 -14.15 -20.95 10.17
CA ASN A 248 -14.83 -20.32 9.04
C ASN A 248 -15.47 -18.98 9.45
N HIS A 249 -14.81 -17.88 9.14
CA HIS A 249 -15.29 -16.51 9.41
C HIS A 249 -15.94 -15.83 8.20
N TRP A 250 -16.15 -16.52 7.06
CA TRP A 250 -16.62 -15.87 5.83
C TRP A 250 -18.01 -15.26 5.94
N GLU A 251 -18.95 -15.93 6.64
CA GLU A 251 -20.29 -15.34 6.83
C GLU A 251 -20.23 -14.06 7.67
N GLU A 252 -19.43 -14.03 8.72
CA GLU A 252 -19.22 -12.83 9.53
C GLU A 252 -18.59 -11.72 8.70
N ALA A 253 -17.55 -12.02 7.91
CA ALA A 253 -16.92 -11.08 7.00
C ALA A 253 -17.91 -10.52 5.98
N TYR A 254 -18.78 -11.36 5.42
CA TYR A 254 -19.85 -10.92 4.52
C TYR A 254 -20.79 -9.91 5.19
N GLN A 255 -21.28 -10.21 6.40
CA GLN A 255 -22.20 -9.33 7.11
C GLN A 255 -21.53 -7.97 7.45
N VAL A 256 -20.27 -7.98 7.91
CA VAL A 256 -19.51 -6.75 8.20
C VAL A 256 -19.28 -5.94 6.93
N CYS A 257 -18.85 -6.55 5.83
CA CYS A 257 -18.64 -5.86 4.55
C CYS A 257 -19.95 -5.29 4.00
N LYS A 258 -21.07 -6.02 4.11
CA LYS A 258 -22.39 -5.56 3.68
C LYS A 258 -22.86 -4.33 4.46
N GLN A 259 -22.66 -4.32 5.78
CA GLN A 259 -22.93 -3.16 6.63
C GLN A 259 -22.02 -1.97 6.26
N ALA A 260 -20.72 -2.21 6.05
CA ALA A 260 -19.77 -1.18 5.66
C ALA A 260 -20.17 -0.51 4.34
N VAL A 261 -20.49 -1.31 3.33
CA VAL A 261 -20.94 -0.80 2.03
C VAL A 261 -22.23 0.00 2.16
N ALA A 262 -23.23 -0.53 2.88
CA ALA A 262 -24.51 0.18 3.09
C ALA A 262 -24.31 1.52 3.81
N ALA A 263 -23.43 1.55 4.82
CA ALA A 263 -23.11 2.78 5.56
C ALA A 263 -22.40 3.81 4.66
N LEU A 264 -21.40 3.38 3.88
CA LEU A 264 -20.65 4.27 2.98
C LEU A 264 -21.55 4.81 1.84
N GLU A 265 -22.31 3.95 1.15
CA GLU A 265 -23.25 4.38 0.11
C GLU A 265 -24.34 5.31 0.67
N GLY A 266 -24.83 5.05 1.89
CA GLY A 266 -25.79 5.90 2.60
C GLY A 266 -25.27 7.31 2.87
N GLN A 267 -23.96 7.52 2.91
CA GLN A 267 -23.29 8.80 3.04
C GLN A 267 -22.81 9.39 1.70
N GLY A 268 -23.23 8.80 0.58
CA GLY A 268 -22.95 9.30 -0.77
C GLY A 268 -21.61 8.89 -1.34
N TYR A 269 -20.87 7.97 -0.70
CA TYR A 269 -19.66 7.40 -1.28
C TYR A 269 -20.00 6.63 -2.55
N LYS A 270 -19.21 6.83 -3.60
CA LYS A 270 -19.39 6.23 -4.93
C LYS A 270 -18.07 6.19 -5.68
N LEU A 271 -17.95 5.28 -6.64
CA LEU A 271 -16.76 5.18 -7.49
C LEU A 271 -16.56 6.44 -8.35
N TYR A 272 -15.31 6.80 -8.56
CA TYR A 272 -14.92 7.90 -9.45
C TYR A 272 -14.99 7.46 -10.90
N THR A 273 -15.94 7.99 -11.67
CA THR A 273 -16.26 7.50 -13.02
C THR A 273 -16.09 8.54 -14.12
N THR A 274 -15.87 9.80 -13.76
CA THR A 274 -15.84 10.90 -14.74
C THR A 274 -14.70 11.85 -14.43
N ALA A 275 -13.80 12.02 -15.39
CA ALA A 275 -12.71 12.99 -15.30
C ALA A 275 -13.28 14.41 -15.18
N GLN A 276 -12.76 15.17 -14.23
CA GLN A 276 -13.20 16.53 -13.93
C GLN A 276 -12.31 17.58 -14.58
N ARG A 277 -11.02 17.31 -14.65
CA ARG A 277 -10.01 18.26 -15.13
C ARG A 277 -9.93 18.23 -16.65
N SER A 278 -9.72 19.40 -17.27
CA SER A 278 -9.72 19.55 -18.72
C SER A 278 -8.61 18.78 -19.41
N GLU A 279 -7.46 18.63 -18.77
CA GLU A 279 -6.32 17.90 -19.30
C GLU A 279 -6.60 16.41 -19.50
N TRP A 280 -7.46 15.80 -18.69
CA TRP A 280 -7.90 14.41 -18.87
C TRP A 280 -9.06 14.26 -19.87
N LYS A 281 -9.76 15.36 -20.17
CA LYS A 281 -10.81 15.39 -21.19
C LYS A 281 -10.27 15.71 -22.58
N ALA A 282 -9.04 16.18 -22.67
CA ALA A 282 -8.43 16.53 -23.93
C ALA A 282 -8.02 15.29 -24.71
N GLU A 283 -8.17 15.34 -26.06
CA GLU A 283 -7.72 14.28 -26.98
C GLU A 283 -6.23 13.92 -26.81
N ASN A 284 -5.48 14.82 -26.24
CA ASN A 284 -4.03 14.73 -26.05
C ASN A 284 -3.59 14.06 -24.73
N ALA A 285 -4.48 13.54 -23.90
CA ALA A 285 -4.10 12.74 -22.72
C ALA A 285 -3.52 11.37 -23.09
N PHE A 286 -3.59 10.99 -24.37
CA PHE A 286 -3.10 9.72 -24.91
C PHE A 286 -3.67 8.49 -24.19
N LEU A 287 -4.90 8.58 -23.75
CA LEU A 287 -5.70 7.50 -23.20
C LEU A 287 -6.85 7.16 -24.15
N PRO A 288 -7.21 5.89 -24.29
CA PRO A 288 -8.08 5.45 -25.40
C PRO A 288 -9.53 5.92 -25.26
N ASN A 289 -10.00 6.22 -24.04
CA ASN A 289 -11.39 6.59 -23.80
C ASN A 289 -11.58 7.35 -22.47
N ALA A 290 -12.78 7.83 -22.23
CA ALA A 290 -13.13 8.60 -21.04
C ALA A 290 -12.97 7.81 -19.73
N ALA A 291 -13.18 6.49 -19.76
CA ALA A 291 -13.04 5.65 -18.58
C ALA A 291 -11.57 5.55 -18.13
N ALA A 292 -10.65 5.33 -19.06
CA ALA A 292 -9.21 5.36 -18.79
C ALA A 292 -8.76 6.74 -18.31
N GLN A 293 -9.32 7.82 -18.88
CA GLN A 293 -9.03 9.19 -18.45
C GLN A 293 -9.46 9.43 -17.01
N ALA A 294 -10.68 9.03 -16.65
CA ALA A 294 -11.19 9.17 -15.27
C ALA A 294 -10.36 8.36 -14.26
N PHE A 295 -10.01 7.13 -14.62
CA PHE A 295 -9.20 6.27 -13.76
C PHE A 295 -7.80 6.85 -13.53
N ASN A 296 -7.12 7.33 -14.57
CA ASN A 296 -5.81 7.96 -14.42
C ASN A 296 -5.88 9.26 -13.62
N GLU A 297 -6.88 10.13 -13.87
CA GLU A 297 -7.08 11.36 -13.09
C GLU A 297 -7.25 11.06 -11.61
N TYR A 298 -8.04 10.05 -11.25
CA TYR A 298 -8.29 9.67 -9.87
C TYR A 298 -6.99 9.42 -9.10
N PHE A 299 -6.01 8.76 -9.72
CA PHE A 299 -4.72 8.45 -9.09
C PHE A 299 -3.68 9.58 -9.21
N CYS A 300 -3.76 10.42 -10.24
CA CYS A 300 -2.82 11.52 -10.45
C CYS A 300 -3.22 12.83 -9.73
N ASN A 301 -4.31 12.83 -8.99
CA ASN A 301 -4.74 14.02 -8.27
C ASN A 301 -3.85 14.26 -7.04
N SER A 302 -3.05 15.32 -7.09
CA SER A 302 -2.19 15.75 -5.99
C SER A 302 -2.93 16.52 -4.89
N GLN A 303 -4.18 16.92 -5.14
CA GLN A 303 -4.99 17.63 -4.16
C GLN A 303 -5.50 16.66 -3.10
N GLU A 304 -5.71 17.18 -1.92
CA GLU A 304 -6.44 16.46 -0.89
C GLU A 304 -7.87 16.18 -1.35
N TYR A 305 -8.39 15.00 -1.01
CA TYR A 305 -9.75 14.62 -1.41
C TYR A 305 -10.81 15.60 -0.88
N SER A 306 -10.54 16.26 0.27
CA SER A 306 -11.38 17.32 0.82
C SER A 306 -11.50 18.54 -0.10
N ALA A 307 -10.47 18.82 -0.90
CA ALA A 307 -10.48 19.87 -1.92
C ALA A 307 -11.05 19.40 -3.27
N SER A 308 -11.44 18.12 -3.37
CA SER A 308 -12.03 17.51 -4.56
C SER A 308 -13.43 17.00 -4.26
N PRO A 309 -14.47 17.84 -4.27
CA PRO A 309 -15.83 17.48 -3.85
C PRO A 309 -16.44 16.36 -4.70
N ASN A 310 -15.91 16.11 -5.89
CA ASN A 310 -16.32 15.02 -6.77
C ASN A 310 -15.63 13.69 -6.49
N ASP A 311 -14.57 13.69 -5.68
CA ASP A 311 -13.92 12.46 -5.21
C ASP A 311 -14.67 11.92 -3.98
N MET A 312 -15.69 11.12 -4.24
CA MET A 312 -16.45 10.40 -3.22
C MET A 312 -16.03 8.93 -3.13
N GLU A 313 -14.93 8.54 -3.76
CA GLU A 313 -14.36 7.18 -3.66
C GLU A 313 -13.29 7.08 -2.57
N THR A 314 -12.47 8.10 -2.42
CA THR A 314 -11.39 8.11 -1.42
C THR A 314 -11.96 8.17 -0.01
N ILE A 315 -11.63 7.17 0.80
CA ILE A 315 -12.00 7.08 2.22
C ILE A 315 -10.88 7.65 3.09
N TYR A 316 -9.64 7.25 2.83
CA TYR A 316 -8.48 7.78 3.54
C TYR A 316 -7.28 7.92 2.61
N GLN A 317 -6.61 9.05 2.70
CA GLN A 317 -5.51 9.43 1.82
C GLN A 317 -4.32 9.84 2.66
N LEU A 318 -3.14 9.32 2.33
CA LEU A 318 -1.91 9.68 3.02
C LEU A 318 -1.33 10.98 2.44
N GLN A 319 -0.62 11.73 3.29
CA GLN A 319 0.16 12.88 2.84
C GLN A 319 1.55 12.44 2.41
N ASP A 320 2.00 12.89 1.24
CA ASP A 320 3.39 12.77 0.87
C ASP A 320 4.24 13.69 1.75
N GLY A 321 5.23 13.14 2.42
CA GLY A 321 6.19 13.87 3.24
C GLY A 321 7.16 14.67 2.39
N GLY A 322 6.74 15.83 1.83
CA GLY A 322 7.65 16.81 1.24
C GLY A 322 7.94 16.64 -0.26
N ASN A 323 9.17 16.96 -0.70
CA ASN A 323 9.54 17.21 -2.10
C ASN A 323 9.65 15.97 -3.02
N TRP A 324 9.35 14.78 -2.53
CA TRP A 324 9.40 13.56 -3.32
C TRP A 324 7.97 13.17 -3.70
N ASN A 325 7.70 13.16 -4.98
CA ASN A 325 6.41 12.69 -5.48
C ASN A 325 6.60 11.39 -6.28
N VAL A 326 5.54 10.60 -6.36
CA VAL A 326 5.55 9.31 -7.04
C VAL A 326 6.06 9.44 -8.46
N SER A 327 5.67 10.48 -9.18
CA SER A 327 6.11 10.72 -10.53
C SER A 327 7.62 11.02 -10.68
N ASN A 328 8.31 11.43 -9.62
CA ASN A 328 9.76 11.61 -9.62
C ASN A 328 10.54 10.31 -9.46
N VAL A 329 9.96 9.37 -8.75
CA VAL A 329 10.66 8.17 -8.28
C VAL A 329 10.40 6.98 -9.20
N ASP A 330 9.19 6.91 -9.75
CA ASP A 330 8.74 5.83 -10.64
C ASP A 330 8.55 6.27 -12.09
N CYS A 331 9.18 7.38 -12.46
CA CYS A 331 9.14 7.84 -13.84
C CYS A 331 9.93 6.96 -14.77
N ILE A 332 9.70 7.22 -16.06
CA ILE A 332 10.56 6.73 -17.13
C ILE A 332 11.95 7.33 -16.94
N GLY A 333 12.83 6.63 -16.24
CA GLY A 333 14.16 7.12 -15.86
C GLY A 333 15.01 7.64 -17.01
N ALA A 334 14.80 7.08 -18.20
CA ALA A 334 15.42 7.53 -19.44
C ALA A 334 15.11 9.00 -19.81
N ILE A 335 14.01 9.55 -19.32
CA ILE A 335 13.61 10.93 -19.65
C ILE A 335 14.32 11.94 -18.76
N GLN A 336 14.61 11.59 -17.51
CA GLN A 336 15.08 12.54 -16.51
C GLN A 336 16.55 12.37 -16.12
N GLY A 337 17.20 11.32 -16.62
CA GLY A 337 18.53 10.94 -16.15
C GLY A 337 18.51 10.34 -14.75
N TYR A 338 17.31 10.03 -14.22
CA TYR A 338 17.09 9.30 -12.98
C TYR A 338 16.94 7.80 -13.26
N LYS A 339 16.70 7.05 -12.20
CA LYS A 339 16.51 5.61 -12.25
C LYS A 339 15.05 5.27 -12.51
N THR A 340 14.81 4.17 -13.18
CA THR A 340 13.49 3.59 -13.22
C THR A 340 13.27 2.84 -11.91
N GLY A 341 12.23 3.15 -11.18
CA GLY A 341 11.85 2.44 -9.96
C GLY A 341 11.01 1.20 -10.27
N THR A 342 9.71 1.29 -10.06
CA THR A 342 8.77 0.20 -10.30
C THR A 342 8.63 -0.13 -11.79
N CYS A 343 8.99 -1.36 -12.17
CA CYS A 343 8.80 -1.90 -13.51
C CYS A 343 7.66 -2.93 -13.46
N PRO A 344 6.45 -2.63 -13.98
CA PRO A 344 5.35 -3.60 -14.04
C PRO A 344 5.78 -4.89 -14.71
N SER A 345 5.42 -6.03 -14.14
CA SER A 345 5.78 -7.36 -14.65
C SER A 345 4.91 -7.77 -15.85
N GLN A 346 5.34 -8.79 -16.59
CA GLN A 346 4.49 -9.40 -17.63
C GLN A 346 3.28 -10.11 -16.97
N GLU A 347 3.44 -10.64 -15.78
CA GLU A 347 2.39 -11.28 -14.99
C GLU A 347 1.25 -10.29 -14.67
N LEU A 348 1.58 -9.04 -14.32
CA LEU A 348 0.58 -7.99 -14.13
C LEU A 348 -0.07 -7.61 -15.45
N VAL A 349 0.70 -7.48 -16.53
CA VAL A 349 0.15 -7.15 -17.86
C VAL A 349 -0.80 -8.22 -18.36
N ASP A 350 -0.52 -9.49 -18.06
CA ASP A 350 -1.39 -10.61 -18.41
C ASP A 350 -2.72 -10.61 -17.66
N ALA A 351 -2.76 -10.05 -16.44
CA ALA A 351 -3.98 -10.00 -15.64
C ALA A 351 -5.06 -9.09 -16.24
N PHE A 352 -4.67 -8.07 -17.02
CA PHE A 352 -5.63 -7.21 -17.69
C PHE A 352 -6.33 -7.98 -18.82
N GLU A 353 -7.65 -7.98 -18.80
CA GLU A 353 -8.49 -8.65 -19.77
C GLU A 353 -8.53 -7.92 -21.12
N THR A 354 -9.16 -8.51 -22.11
CA THR A 354 -9.61 -7.79 -23.31
C THR A 354 -10.90 -7.03 -23.03
N ILE A 355 -11.20 -6.03 -23.86
CA ILE A 355 -12.35 -5.11 -23.66
C ILE A 355 -13.71 -5.82 -23.68
N ASP A 356 -13.79 -7.02 -24.26
CA ASP A 356 -14.96 -7.90 -24.24
C ASP A 356 -15.15 -8.66 -22.91
N GLY A 357 -14.24 -8.45 -21.94
CA GLY A 357 -14.33 -8.99 -20.59
C GLY A 357 -13.78 -10.41 -20.45
N GLU A 358 -13.06 -10.91 -21.44
CA GLU A 358 -12.42 -12.22 -21.38
C GLU A 358 -10.97 -12.11 -20.88
N PRO A 359 -10.57 -12.90 -19.86
CA PRO A 359 -9.17 -13.03 -19.46
C PRO A 359 -8.31 -13.49 -20.63
N ILE A 360 -7.08 -12.99 -20.73
CA ILE A 360 -6.15 -13.45 -21.77
C ILE A 360 -5.53 -14.81 -21.45
N LEU A 361 -5.43 -15.15 -20.16
CA LEU A 361 -4.97 -16.45 -19.68
C LEU A 361 -6.11 -17.22 -19.01
N ASP A 362 -5.98 -18.53 -18.95
CA ASP A 362 -6.84 -19.37 -18.11
C ASP A 362 -6.54 -19.08 -16.64
N LEU A 363 -7.51 -18.47 -15.94
CA LEU A 363 -7.31 -18.03 -14.55
C LEU A 363 -7.10 -19.18 -13.56
N THR A 364 -7.53 -20.41 -13.91
CA THR A 364 -7.32 -21.59 -13.05
C THR A 364 -5.89 -22.13 -13.13
N LYS A 365 -5.24 -21.92 -14.27
CA LYS A 365 -3.84 -22.30 -14.52
C LYS A 365 -3.22 -21.33 -15.53
N PRO A 366 -2.79 -20.13 -15.10
CA PRO A 366 -2.33 -19.08 -16.01
C PRO A 366 -1.10 -19.46 -16.85
N TYR A 367 -0.27 -20.33 -16.32
CA TYR A 367 0.96 -20.77 -16.98
C TYR A 367 1.03 -22.29 -17.05
N LEU A 368 1.45 -22.83 -18.20
CA LEU A 368 1.73 -24.25 -18.36
C LEU A 368 3.02 -24.67 -17.65
N ASP A 369 3.85 -23.70 -17.40
CA ASP A 369 5.11 -23.74 -16.67
C ASP A 369 4.94 -22.79 -15.48
N GLU A 370 4.50 -23.35 -14.36
CA GLU A 370 4.11 -22.60 -13.14
C GLU A 370 5.31 -22.04 -12.39
N GLU A 371 6.52 -22.51 -12.66
CA GLU A 371 7.74 -22.03 -12.02
C GLU A 371 8.28 -20.77 -12.72
N THR A 372 8.50 -20.83 -14.04
CA THR A 372 9.20 -19.77 -14.77
C THR A 372 8.26 -18.82 -15.54
N HIS A 373 6.98 -19.14 -15.68
CA HIS A 373 5.95 -18.38 -16.40
C HIS A 373 6.26 -18.10 -17.88
N LEU A 374 7.23 -18.82 -18.47
CA LEU A 374 7.61 -18.63 -19.88
C LEU A 374 6.60 -19.19 -20.87
N LYS A 375 5.67 -20.03 -20.42
CA LYS A 375 4.66 -20.67 -21.24
C LYS A 375 3.26 -20.26 -20.82
N PRO A 376 2.74 -19.12 -21.31
CA PRO A 376 1.38 -18.68 -20.98
C PRO A 376 0.35 -19.70 -21.44
N ASN A 377 -0.65 -19.96 -20.61
CA ASN A 377 -1.81 -20.78 -20.95
C ASN A 377 -2.96 -19.86 -21.41
N TYR A 378 -2.96 -19.54 -22.68
CA TYR A 378 -3.97 -18.62 -23.22
C TYR A 378 -5.39 -19.17 -23.09
N ASN A 379 -6.32 -18.32 -22.64
CA ASN A 379 -7.74 -18.61 -22.57
C ASN A 379 -8.31 -18.83 -23.98
N LYS A 380 -8.77 -20.03 -24.26
CA LYS A 380 -9.31 -20.38 -25.58
C LYS A 380 -10.64 -19.68 -25.91
N ALA A 381 -11.35 -19.18 -24.90
CA ALA A 381 -12.55 -18.39 -25.10
C ALA A 381 -12.25 -16.96 -25.57
N ASN A 382 -11.07 -16.44 -25.24
CA ASN A 382 -10.64 -15.13 -25.68
C ASN A 382 -10.18 -15.19 -27.15
N THR A 383 -10.99 -14.68 -28.07
CA THR A 383 -10.70 -14.61 -29.51
C THR A 383 -10.18 -13.25 -29.95
N MET A 384 -10.12 -12.29 -29.04
CA MET A 384 -9.71 -10.90 -29.31
C MET A 384 -8.22 -10.64 -29.06
N TYR A 385 -7.61 -11.42 -28.17
CA TYR A 385 -6.21 -11.26 -27.80
C TYR A 385 -5.27 -11.85 -28.86
N ASP A 386 -4.30 -11.05 -29.30
CA ASP A 386 -3.21 -11.48 -30.16
C ASP A 386 -1.86 -11.29 -29.44
N PRO A 387 -1.10 -12.37 -29.16
CA PRO A 387 0.21 -12.28 -28.53
C PRO A 387 1.26 -11.45 -29.30
N GLN A 388 1.07 -11.25 -30.62
CA GLN A 388 1.93 -10.42 -31.46
C GLN A 388 1.40 -8.98 -31.61
N ASN A 389 0.19 -8.70 -31.10
CA ASN A 389 -0.34 -7.35 -30.92
C ASN A 389 -0.92 -7.18 -29.50
N PRO A 390 -0.08 -7.38 -28.45
CA PRO A 390 -0.54 -7.65 -27.09
C PRO A 390 -1.19 -6.45 -26.40
N TYR A 391 -1.12 -5.26 -26.99
CA TYR A 391 -1.61 -4.01 -26.40
C TYR A 391 -2.93 -3.53 -26.99
N ALA A 392 -3.44 -4.20 -28.03
CA ALA A 392 -4.73 -3.88 -28.63
C ALA A 392 -5.90 -4.41 -27.77
N ASN A 393 -7.01 -3.68 -27.80
CA ASN A 393 -8.30 -4.13 -27.24
C ASN A 393 -8.24 -4.57 -25.78
N ARG A 394 -7.45 -3.88 -24.93
CA ARG A 394 -7.31 -4.22 -23.51
C ARG A 394 -8.34 -3.45 -22.66
N ASP A 395 -8.53 -3.95 -21.44
CA ASP A 395 -9.21 -3.24 -20.35
C ASP A 395 -8.74 -1.77 -20.30
N PRO A 396 -9.65 -0.77 -20.20
CA PRO A 396 -9.25 0.64 -20.13
C PRO A 396 -8.23 0.95 -19.03
N ARG A 397 -8.25 0.20 -17.93
CA ARG A 397 -7.29 0.37 -16.82
C ARG A 397 -5.87 -0.02 -17.22
N PHE A 398 -5.68 -0.96 -18.17
CA PHE A 398 -4.35 -1.26 -18.72
C PHE A 398 -3.66 0.02 -19.22
N TYR A 399 -4.34 0.75 -20.09
CA TYR A 399 -3.79 1.98 -20.69
C TYR A 399 -3.57 3.09 -19.65
N ALA A 400 -4.34 3.10 -18.57
CA ALA A 400 -4.21 4.07 -17.49
C ALA A 400 -3.12 3.71 -16.48
N THR A 401 -2.69 2.43 -16.44
CA THR A 401 -1.77 1.90 -15.43
C THR A 401 -0.37 1.65 -15.99
N ILE A 402 -0.25 1.27 -17.27
CA ILE A 402 0.98 0.77 -17.88
C ILE A 402 1.40 1.64 -19.07
N TYR A 403 2.68 2.05 -19.09
CA TYR A 403 3.35 2.47 -20.32
C TYR A 403 4.02 1.25 -20.96
N TYR A 404 3.70 1.03 -22.22
CA TYR A 404 4.13 -0.09 -23.03
C TYR A 404 4.83 0.40 -24.32
N ASN A 405 5.43 -0.49 -25.08
CA ASN A 405 6.06 -0.15 -26.36
C ASN A 405 5.07 0.46 -27.34
N GLY A 406 5.30 1.70 -27.77
CA GLY A 406 4.40 2.45 -28.64
C GLY A 406 3.41 3.38 -27.91
N ALA A 407 3.33 3.33 -26.58
CA ALA A 407 2.52 4.26 -25.81
C ALA A 407 3.04 5.70 -25.96
N LYS A 408 2.15 6.68 -25.89
CA LYS A 408 2.48 8.10 -26.03
C LYS A 408 2.44 8.83 -24.68
N ARG A 409 3.36 9.75 -24.49
CA ARG A 409 3.44 10.67 -23.35
C ARG A 409 3.89 12.05 -23.81
N TYR A 410 3.41 13.09 -23.13
CA TYR A 410 3.96 14.43 -23.32
C TYR A 410 5.39 14.55 -22.78
N CYS A 411 6.20 15.37 -23.45
CA CYS A 411 7.50 15.79 -22.98
C CYS A 411 7.77 17.22 -23.43
N LYS A 412 8.65 17.93 -22.73
CA LYS A 412 9.10 19.26 -23.07
C LYS A 412 10.25 19.19 -24.08
N TRP A 413 10.28 20.17 -24.97
CA TRP A 413 11.38 20.31 -25.91
C TRP A 413 12.68 20.56 -25.16
N GLY A 414 13.76 19.89 -25.54
CA GLY A 414 15.11 20.09 -24.97
C GLY A 414 15.69 18.88 -24.27
N LEU A 415 14.92 17.80 -24.14
CA LEU A 415 15.44 16.51 -23.68
C LEU A 415 16.48 15.95 -24.63
N LYS A 416 17.55 15.42 -24.06
CA LYS A 416 18.75 14.97 -24.78
C LYS A 416 18.39 14.14 -26.03
N PRO A 417 18.99 14.50 -27.20
CA PRO A 417 18.80 13.72 -28.42
C PRO A 417 19.30 12.28 -28.20
N GLY A 418 18.61 11.33 -28.73
CA GLY A 418 19.05 9.94 -28.75
C GLY A 418 17.95 8.96 -28.42
N ALA A 419 16.86 9.43 -27.94
CA ALA A 419 15.74 8.60 -27.62
C ALA A 419 14.51 9.01 -28.40
N ILE A 420 14.24 8.35 -29.54
CA ILE A 420 12.90 8.10 -30.03
C ILE A 420 12.21 9.27 -30.77
N SER A 421 11.36 8.91 -31.70
CA SER A 421 10.57 9.83 -32.51
C SER A 421 9.70 10.75 -31.64
N PHE A 422 9.82 12.06 -31.88
CA PHE A 422 8.92 13.05 -31.34
C PHE A 422 7.86 13.40 -32.39
N GLU A 423 6.60 13.32 -32.00
CA GLU A 423 5.51 13.87 -32.80
C GLU A 423 5.07 15.21 -32.19
N ASN A 424 4.73 16.17 -33.03
CA ASN A 424 4.16 17.43 -32.57
C ASN A 424 2.79 17.14 -31.94
N ALA A 425 2.63 17.49 -30.66
CA ALA A 425 1.39 17.28 -29.91
C ALA A 425 0.29 18.32 -30.22
N GLY A 426 0.48 19.16 -31.25
CA GLY A 426 -0.49 20.18 -31.65
C GLY A 426 -0.61 21.38 -30.71
N LYS A 427 0.22 21.47 -29.67
CA LYS A 427 0.32 22.62 -28.75
C LYS A 427 1.73 23.18 -28.76
N GLU A 428 1.84 24.50 -28.82
CA GLU A 428 3.11 25.19 -28.80
C GLU A 428 3.95 24.77 -27.57
N GLY A 429 5.17 24.32 -27.81
CA GLY A 429 6.11 23.88 -26.79
C GLY A 429 5.85 22.52 -26.14
N LYS A 430 4.89 21.72 -26.66
CA LYS A 430 4.63 20.35 -26.19
C LYS A 430 4.78 19.32 -27.30
N PHE A 431 5.47 18.25 -27.00
CA PHE A 431 5.71 17.13 -27.93
C PHE A 431 5.19 15.84 -27.35
N ALA A 432 4.59 14.99 -28.18
CA ALA A 432 4.28 13.62 -27.83
C ALA A 432 5.53 12.76 -28.02
N ARG A 433 5.95 12.08 -26.97
CA ARG A 433 6.99 11.08 -27.05
C ARG A 433 6.36 9.70 -27.17
N VAL A 434 6.85 8.91 -28.12
CA VAL A 434 6.53 7.50 -28.23
C VAL A 434 7.47 6.72 -27.32
N ILE A 435 6.91 5.94 -26.41
CA ILE A 435 7.67 5.06 -25.51
C ILE A 435 8.22 3.90 -26.33
N ALA A 436 9.53 3.65 -26.24
CA ALA A 436 10.16 2.48 -26.85
C ALA A 436 10.79 1.64 -25.74
N THR A 437 10.39 0.38 -25.71
CA THR A 437 10.89 -0.60 -24.72
C THR A 437 11.45 -1.86 -25.39
N TRP A 438 11.72 -1.80 -26.70
CA TRP A 438 12.37 -2.91 -27.39
C TRP A 438 13.84 -3.04 -26.96
N CYS A 439 14.33 -4.29 -26.81
CA CYS A 439 15.66 -4.64 -26.31
C CYS A 439 16.59 -5.20 -27.38
N GLN A 440 16.10 -5.47 -28.56
CA GLN A 440 16.87 -5.97 -29.71
C GLN A 440 16.24 -5.54 -31.02
N TYR A 441 17.02 -5.56 -32.09
CA TYR A 441 16.53 -5.24 -33.43
C TYR A 441 17.09 -6.19 -34.48
N GLU A 442 16.38 -6.31 -35.61
CA GLU A 442 16.84 -7.02 -36.80
C GLU A 442 17.61 -6.06 -37.71
N ASP A 443 18.87 -6.39 -38.02
CA ASP A 443 19.70 -5.62 -38.93
C ASP A 443 19.32 -5.84 -40.41
N ALA A 444 19.96 -5.11 -41.33
CA ALA A 444 19.70 -5.25 -42.77
C ALA A 444 19.98 -6.67 -43.33
N ASN A 445 20.82 -7.44 -42.66
CA ASN A 445 21.19 -8.79 -43.04
C ASN A 445 20.29 -9.87 -42.40
N GLY A 446 19.32 -9.48 -41.57
CA GLY A 446 18.43 -10.41 -40.85
C GLY A 446 19.01 -10.94 -39.55
N ASN A 447 20.08 -10.37 -39.04
CA ASN A 447 20.64 -10.76 -37.74
C ASN A 447 19.93 -10.01 -36.61
N ILE A 448 19.66 -10.71 -35.51
CA ILE A 448 19.10 -10.10 -34.31
C ILE A 448 20.25 -9.56 -33.45
N ILE A 449 20.25 -8.26 -33.25
CA ILE A 449 21.27 -7.53 -32.50
C ILE A 449 20.65 -7.02 -31.20
N ALA A 450 21.27 -7.36 -30.06
CA ALA A 450 20.93 -6.76 -28.78
C ALA A 450 21.32 -5.26 -28.80
N THR A 451 20.44 -4.39 -28.32
CA THR A 451 20.78 -2.98 -28.20
C THR A 451 21.72 -2.81 -27.00
N PRO A 452 22.88 -2.15 -27.19
CA PRO A 452 23.65 -1.69 -26.04
C PRO A 452 22.86 -0.55 -25.38
N GLU A 453 22.42 -0.73 -24.17
CA GLU A 453 21.71 0.24 -23.32
C GLU A 453 21.18 1.49 -24.06
N PRO A 454 20.05 1.42 -24.74
CA PRO A 454 19.45 2.65 -25.22
C PRO A 454 18.91 3.39 -24.00
N THR A 455 19.05 4.69 -23.98
CA THR A 455 18.50 5.57 -22.95
C THR A 455 17.00 5.43 -22.76
N THR A 456 16.35 4.50 -23.45
CA THR A 456 14.90 4.32 -23.52
C THR A 456 14.41 2.89 -23.73
N GLY A 457 15.30 1.95 -24.03
CA GLY A 457 14.91 0.56 -24.22
C GLY A 457 14.80 -0.23 -22.94
N GLN A 458 14.60 -1.51 -23.08
CA GLN A 458 14.67 -2.47 -21.99
C GLN A 458 16.12 -2.93 -21.78
N SER A 459 16.54 -3.06 -20.52
CA SER A 459 17.78 -3.71 -20.14
C SER A 459 17.63 -4.48 -18.85
N LEU A 460 18.09 -5.72 -18.80
CA LEU A 460 18.06 -6.53 -17.58
C LEU A 460 19.10 -6.09 -16.55
N THR A 461 20.02 -5.20 -16.90
CA THR A 461 21.14 -4.78 -16.03
C THR A 461 21.23 -3.27 -15.81
N GLY A 462 20.56 -2.47 -16.65
CA GLY A 462 20.58 -1.00 -16.54
C GLY A 462 19.62 -0.50 -15.46
N ARG A 463 19.91 0.62 -14.84
CA ARG A 463 19.06 1.29 -13.84
C ARG A 463 18.12 2.34 -14.43
N THR A 464 18.40 2.80 -15.63
CA THR A 464 17.64 3.83 -16.34
C THR A 464 16.57 3.23 -17.26
N PRO A 465 16.86 2.16 -18.05
CA PRO A 465 15.85 1.47 -18.85
C PRO A 465 14.93 0.60 -17.96
N THR A 466 13.77 0.22 -18.50
CA THR A 466 12.91 -0.74 -17.82
C THR A 466 13.52 -2.14 -17.78
N ARG A 467 13.32 -2.86 -16.68
CA ARG A 467 13.71 -4.28 -16.56
C ARG A 467 12.75 -5.20 -17.31
N THR A 468 11.47 -4.81 -17.38
CA THR A 468 10.38 -5.69 -17.81
C THR A 468 9.82 -5.37 -19.20
N GLY A 469 10.21 -4.27 -19.79
CA GLY A 469 9.59 -3.76 -21.02
C GLY A 469 8.38 -2.85 -20.78
N TYR A 470 8.09 -2.55 -19.52
CA TYR A 470 6.98 -1.70 -19.11
C TYR A 470 7.43 -0.64 -18.11
N PHE A 471 6.71 0.50 -18.07
CA PHE A 471 6.86 1.51 -17.03
C PHE A 471 5.52 1.77 -16.38
N GLU A 472 5.54 2.26 -15.16
CA GLU A 472 4.35 2.68 -14.46
C GLU A 472 3.75 3.95 -15.07
N ARG A 473 2.41 3.97 -15.21
CA ARG A 473 1.64 5.14 -15.65
C ARG A 473 0.61 5.59 -14.62
N LYS A 474 0.15 4.70 -13.75
CA LYS A 474 -1.00 4.92 -12.87
C LYS A 474 -0.96 6.25 -12.13
N PHE A 475 0.21 6.63 -11.61
CA PHE A 475 0.42 7.85 -10.86
C PHE A 475 1.12 8.96 -11.67
N ALA A 476 1.37 8.72 -12.95
CA ALA A 476 2.04 9.68 -13.83
C ALA A 476 1.02 10.65 -14.44
N HIS A 477 1.14 11.94 -14.12
CA HIS A 477 0.29 12.98 -14.67
C HIS A 477 0.47 13.09 -16.20
N PRO A 478 -0.60 13.07 -17.00
CA PRO A 478 -0.51 12.97 -18.46
C PRO A 478 0.09 14.21 -19.15
N ASN A 479 0.00 15.37 -18.53
CA ASN A 479 0.46 16.65 -19.08
C ASN A 479 1.69 17.22 -18.39
N GLU A 480 2.21 16.53 -17.36
CA GLU A 480 3.41 17.00 -16.73
C GLU A 480 4.63 16.61 -17.51
N ASP A 481 5.48 17.61 -17.57
CA ASP A 481 6.82 17.47 -18.08
C ASP A 481 7.56 16.45 -17.22
N ALA A 482 7.97 15.36 -17.85
CA ALA A 482 8.79 14.36 -17.21
C ALA A 482 10.12 14.91 -16.66
N GLU A 483 10.58 16.09 -17.10
CA GLU A 483 11.78 16.73 -16.58
C GLU A 483 11.58 17.46 -15.25
N ASN A 484 10.35 17.79 -14.89
CA ASN A 484 10.08 18.56 -13.70
C ASN A 484 8.73 18.15 -13.08
N PRO A 485 8.59 16.88 -12.71
CA PRO A 485 7.35 16.39 -12.11
C PRO A 485 7.22 16.98 -10.71
N LYS A 486 6.38 17.99 -10.59
CA LYS A 486 6.09 18.65 -9.30
C LYS A 486 4.75 18.22 -8.71
N GLN A 487 4.03 17.35 -9.37
CA GLN A 487 2.76 16.87 -8.87
C GLN A 487 2.91 15.51 -8.21
N GLY A 488 2.80 15.49 -6.90
CA GLY A 488 2.69 14.26 -6.16
C GLY A 488 1.30 13.67 -6.31
N ALA A 489 1.20 12.46 -6.85
CA ALA A 489 0.04 11.64 -6.60
C ALA A 489 0.00 11.33 -5.10
N ARG A 490 -1.19 11.37 -4.48
CA ARG A 490 -1.35 11.00 -3.08
C ARG A 490 -1.79 9.56 -2.97
N HIS A 491 -1.15 8.81 -2.12
CA HIS A 491 -1.53 7.41 -1.91
C HIS A 491 -2.90 7.33 -1.23
N LYS A 492 -3.80 6.55 -1.83
CA LYS A 492 -5.15 6.30 -1.31
C LYS A 492 -5.12 4.99 -0.52
N ASP A 493 -4.97 5.11 0.79
CA ASP A 493 -4.79 3.97 1.69
C ASP A 493 -6.08 3.13 1.83
N TYR A 494 -7.24 3.82 1.81
CA TYR A 494 -8.55 3.19 1.80
C TYR A 494 -9.45 3.87 0.78
N ARG A 495 -10.12 3.10 -0.05
CA ARG A 495 -11.06 3.57 -1.06
C ARG A 495 -12.22 2.60 -1.26
N LEU A 496 -13.37 3.12 -1.68
CA LEU A 496 -14.63 2.36 -1.76
C LEU A 496 -14.55 1.10 -2.62
N ALA A 497 -13.77 1.14 -3.73
CA ALA A 497 -13.59 -0.03 -4.58
C ALA A 497 -13.04 -1.24 -3.82
N GLU A 498 -12.19 -1.02 -2.81
CA GLU A 498 -11.69 -2.09 -1.95
C GLU A 498 -12.81 -2.71 -1.11
N THR A 499 -13.64 -1.88 -0.49
CA THR A 499 -14.79 -2.36 0.31
C THR A 499 -15.77 -3.14 -0.57
N TYR A 500 -15.99 -2.73 -1.83
CA TYR A 500 -16.82 -3.48 -2.77
C TYR A 500 -16.22 -4.85 -3.10
N LEU A 501 -14.93 -4.93 -3.38
CA LEU A 501 -14.29 -6.19 -3.73
C LEU A 501 -14.08 -7.11 -2.53
N PHE A 502 -13.96 -6.57 -1.31
CA PHE A 502 -14.04 -7.37 -0.09
C PHE A 502 -15.44 -7.94 0.12
N LEU A 503 -16.49 -7.15 -0.12
CA LEU A 503 -17.85 -7.68 -0.08
C LEU A 503 -18.08 -8.74 -1.14
N ALA A 504 -17.59 -8.56 -2.37
CA ALA A 504 -17.71 -9.55 -3.43
C ALA A 504 -16.99 -10.87 -3.07
N GLU A 505 -15.80 -10.79 -2.49
CA GLU A 505 -15.03 -11.96 -2.04
C GLU A 505 -15.74 -12.67 -0.90
N ALA A 506 -16.10 -11.96 0.17
CA ALA A 506 -16.77 -12.55 1.33
C ALA A 506 -18.15 -13.15 0.96
N ALA A 507 -18.90 -12.50 0.07
CA ALA A 507 -20.16 -13.00 -0.45
C ALA A 507 -19.98 -14.30 -1.26
N ASN A 508 -18.95 -14.37 -2.11
CA ASN A 508 -18.65 -15.60 -2.85
C ASN A 508 -18.30 -16.75 -1.91
N GLU A 509 -17.41 -16.49 -0.94
CA GLU A 509 -16.94 -17.55 -0.02
C GLU A 509 -18.02 -18.04 0.95
N SER A 510 -19.01 -17.19 1.27
CA SER A 510 -20.17 -17.55 2.12
C SER A 510 -21.41 -17.99 1.31
N GLY A 511 -21.32 -18.07 -0.04
CA GLY A 511 -22.39 -18.62 -0.88
C GLY A 511 -23.47 -17.60 -1.28
N HIS A 512 -23.25 -16.30 -1.07
CA HIS A 512 -24.13 -15.21 -1.50
C HIS A 512 -23.77 -14.72 -2.91
N THR A 513 -23.92 -15.60 -3.91
CA THR A 513 -23.44 -15.40 -5.29
C THR A 513 -23.98 -14.14 -5.96
N ASP A 514 -25.24 -13.78 -5.72
CA ASP A 514 -25.86 -12.59 -6.32
C ASP A 514 -25.22 -11.29 -5.82
N ASP A 515 -24.91 -11.18 -4.53
CA ASP A 515 -24.19 -10.04 -3.98
C ASP A 515 -22.74 -10.03 -4.48
N ALA A 516 -22.07 -11.19 -4.57
CA ALA A 516 -20.73 -11.31 -5.12
C ALA A 516 -20.65 -10.74 -6.54
N LEU A 517 -21.56 -11.14 -7.43
CA LEU A 517 -21.66 -10.64 -8.80
C LEU A 517 -22.01 -9.15 -8.84
N THR A 518 -22.91 -8.70 -7.97
CA THR A 518 -23.33 -7.29 -7.93
C THR A 518 -22.15 -6.37 -7.64
N TYR A 519 -21.37 -6.66 -6.62
CA TYR A 519 -20.28 -5.76 -6.19
C TYR A 519 -19.02 -5.92 -7.04
N LEU A 520 -18.72 -7.10 -7.54
CA LEU A 520 -17.71 -7.30 -8.58
C LEU A 520 -18.01 -6.44 -9.80
N ASN A 521 -19.24 -6.52 -10.30
CA ASN A 521 -19.66 -5.83 -11.52
C ASN A 521 -19.82 -4.31 -11.35
N LYS A 522 -20.05 -3.79 -10.13
CA LYS A 522 -19.97 -2.35 -9.86
C LYS A 522 -18.57 -1.81 -10.19
N VAL A 523 -17.51 -2.50 -9.78
CA VAL A 523 -16.13 -2.08 -10.04
C VAL A 523 -15.82 -2.19 -11.54
N ARG A 524 -16.19 -3.28 -12.18
CA ARG A 524 -16.00 -3.48 -13.64
C ARG A 524 -16.73 -2.43 -14.47
N ASN A 525 -17.97 -2.14 -14.13
CA ASN A 525 -18.81 -1.18 -14.86
C ASN A 525 -18.26 0.25 -14.80
N ARG A 526 -17.50 0.61 -13.76
CA ARG A 526 -16.84 1.92 -13.65
C ARG A 526 -16.03 2.28 -14.89
N VAL A 527 -15.37 1.29 -15.47
CA VAL A 527 -14.50 1.46 -16.66
C VAL A 527 -15.13 0.89 -17.93
N GLY A 528 -16.42 0.52 -17.89
CA GLY A 528 -17.14 0.01 -19.05
C GLY A 528 -16.82 -1.44 -19.40
N MET A 529 -16.21 -2.21 -18.49
CA MET A 529 -15.98 -3.65 -18.72
C MET A 529 -17.28 -4.44 -18.61
N PRO A 530 -17.47 -5.47 -19.46
CA PRO A 530 -18.64 -6.35 -19.39
C PRO A 530 -18.80 -7.03 -18.04
N ALA A 531 -20.05 -7.30 -17.67
CA ALA A 531 -20.35 -7.97 -16.42
C ALA A 531 -19.88 -9.44 -16.45
N VAL A 532 -19.29 -9.89 -15.35
CA VAL A 532 -19.08 -11.31 -15.07
C VAL A 532 -20.42 -11.93 -14.71
N THR A 533 -20.71 -13.11 -15.26
CA THR A 533 -21.98 -13.84 -15.05
C THR A 533 -21.77 -15.25 -14.54
N VAL A 534 -20.53 -15.66 -14.29
CA VAL A 534 -20.19 -16.98 -13.80
C VAL A 534 -20.66 -17.17 -12.35
N THR A 535 -21.38 -18.27 -12.09
CA THR A 535 -21.97 -18.57 -10.75
C THR A 535 -21.27 -19.72 -10.03
N ASP A 536 -20.37 -20.42 -10.68
CA ASP A 536 -19.53 -21.41 -10.04
C ASP A 536 -18.59 -20.72 -9.07
N GLN A 537 -18.63 -21.11 -7.78
CA GLN A 537 -17.91 -20.42 -6.70
C GLN A 537 -16.40 -20.37 -6.95
N ALA A 538 -15.78 -21.44 -7.43
CA ALA A 538 -14.35 -21.48 -7.64
C ALA A 538 -13.94 -20.55 -8.80
N LYS A 539 -14.65 -20.61 -9.92
CA LYS A 539 -14.41 -19.74 -11.07
C LYS A 539 -14.70 -18.26 -10.74
N LEU A 540 -15.74 -18.00 -9.95
CA LEU A 540 -16.06 -16.64 -9.51
C LEU A 540 -14.97 -16.12 -8.56
N ARG A 541 -14.41 -16.97 -7.69
CA ARG A 541 -13.25 -16.65 -6.85
C ARG A 541 -12.07 -16.21 -7.71
N ASP A 542 -11.74 -16.94 -8.77
CA ASP A 542 -10.64 -16.58 -9.67
C ASP A 542 -10.90 -15.24 -10.38
N ARG A 543 -12.15 -14.99 -10.79
CA ARG A 543 -12.54 -13.70 -11.40
C ARG A 543 -12.41 -12.55 -10.39
N ILE A 544 -12.83 -12.74 -9.13
CA ILE A 544 -12.70 -11.72 -8.07
C ILE A 544 -11.22 -11.46 -7.75
N LYS A 545 -10.39 -12.49 -7.62
CA LYS A 545 -8.95 -12.36 -7.40
C LYS A 545 -8.29 -11.59 -8.55
N ASN A 546 -8.62 -11.90 -9.80
CA ASN A 546 -8.11 -11.19 -10.97
C ASN A 546 -8.57 -9.73 -11.00
N GLU A 547 -9.85 -9.46 -10.71
CA GLU A 547 -10.38 -8.10 -10.65
C GLU A 547 -9.68 -7.26 -9.57
N ARG A 548 -9.42 -7.84 -8.37
CA ARG A 548 -8.63 -7.19 -7.33
C ARG A 548 -7.23 -6.83 -7.82
N ARG A 549 -6.56 -7.75 -8.51
CA ARG A 549 -5.23 -7.52 -9.09
C ARG A 549 -5.22 -6.35 -10.07
N VAL A 550 -6.16 -6.33 -11.01
CA VAL A 550 -6.29 -5.28 -12.04
C VAL A 550 -6.66 -3.93 -11.43
N GLU A 551 -7.63 -3.92 -10.53
CA GLU A 551 -8.13 -2.70 -9.89
C GLU A 551 -7.08 -2.04 -9.00
N PHE A 552 -6.37 -2.85 -8.18
CA PHE A 552 -5.36 -2.38 -7.24
C PHE A 552 -3.92 -2.52 -7.76
N ALA A 553 -3.76 -2.73 -9.07
CA ALA A 553 -2.43 -2.80 -9.68
C ALA A 553 -1.55 -1.65 -9.19
N LEU A 554 -0.34 -1.96 -8.72
CA LEU A 554 0.67 -1.03 -8.25
C LEU A 554 0.27 -0.17 -7.02
N GLU A 555 -0.79 -0.54 -6.28
CA GLU A 555 -1.19 0.11 -5.02
C GLU A 555 -0.63 -0.59 -3.77
N GLY A 556 0.18 -1.63 -3.92
CA GLY A 556 0.79 -2.38 -2.82
C GLY A 556 -0.10 -3.47 -2.21
N GLN A 557 -1.37 -3.58 -2.59
CA GLN A 557 -2.30 -4.56 -2.01
C GLN A 557 -2.02 -6.00 -2.44
N ARG A 558 -1.48 -6.21 -3.65
CA ARG A 558 -1.16 -7.54 -4.19
C ARG A 558 -0.25 -8.35 -3.27
N TYR A 559 0.73 -7.70 -2.64
CA TYR A 559 1.64 -8.35 -1.69
C TYR A 559 0.91 -9.06 -0.56
N PHE A 560 -0.09 -8.40 0.02
CA PHE A 560 -0.91 -8.94 1.11
C PHE A 560 -1.96 -9.93 0.60
N ASP A 561 -2.59 -9.65 -0.54
CA ASP A 561 -3.61 -10.52 -1.14
C ASP A 561 -3.05 -11.90 -1.50
N VAL A 562 -1.89 -11.96 -2.14
CA VAL A 562 -1.24 -13.24 -2.47
C VAL A 562 -1.03 -14.07 -1.21
N ARG A 563 -0.47 -13.46 -0.16
CA ARG A 563 -0.15 -14.16 1.10
C ARG A 563 -1.38 -14.68 1.81
N ARG A 564 -2.39 -13.82 2.03
CA ARG A 564 -3.61 -14.23 2.75
C ARG A 564 -4.41 -15.34 2.06
N TRP A 565 -4.24 -15.53 0.75
CA TRP A 565 -4.90 -16.59 -0.02
C TRP A 565 -4.19 -17.95 0.04
N HIS A 566 -2.97 -18.01 0.57
CA HIS A 566 -2.24 -19.25 0.82
C HIS A 566 -2.63 -19.85 2.17
N ASN A 567 -2.54 -21.18 2.28
CA ASN A 567 -2.64 -21.83 3.57
C ASN A 567 -1.32 -21.72 4.35
N PRO A 568 -1.34 -21.83 5.69
CA PRO A 568 -0.12 -21.90 6.49
C PRO A 568 0.81 -23.01 5.98
N GLY A 569 2.09 -22.66 5.78
CA GLY A 569 3.13 -23.61 5.31
C GLY A 569 3.22 -23.77 3.79
N GLU A 570 2.29 -23.27 3.00
CA GLU A 570 2.45 -23.18 1.54
C GLU A 570 3.54 -22.17 1.19
N ASP A 571 4.20 -22.36 0.05
CA ASP A 571 5.20 -21.44 -0.45
C ASP A 571 4.65 -20.51 -1.55
N LEU A 572 5.45 -19.53 -1.94
CA LEU A 572 5.11 -18.51 -2.95
C LEU A 572 5.82 -18.81 -4.30
N SER A 573 6.22 -20.07 -4.55
CA SER A 573 7.00 -20.43 -5.74
C SER A 573 6.26 -20.18 -7.05
N THR A 574 4.95 -20.25 -7.05
CA THR A 574 4.10 -19.99 -8.23
C THR A 574 3.77 -18.52 -8.45
N THR A 575 4.16 -17.63 -7.55
CA THR A 575 3.88 -16.18 -7.64
C THR A 575 5.15 -15.35 -7.55
N ASP A 576 5.91 -15.50 -6.47
CA ASP A 576 6.99 -14.57 -6.12
C ASP A 576 8.41 -15.09 -6.48
N HIS A 577 8.54 -16.23 -7.16
CA HIS A 577 9.83 -16.84 -7.47
C HIS A 577 10.47 -16.23 -8.73
N TYR A 578 9.93 -16.51 -9.90
CA TYR A 578 10.41 -15.92 -11.16
C TYR A 578 9.46 -14.80 -11.63
N ILE A 579 10.06 -13.73 -12.13
CA ILE A 579 9.32 -12.61 -12.73
C ILE A 579 9.72 -12.51 -14.20
N THR A 580 8.71 -12.34 -15.07
CA THR A 580 8.92 -12.26 -16.51
C THR A 580 8.72 -10.87 -17.08
N ALA A 581 9.26 -10.67 -18.27
CA ALA A 581 9.28 -9.45 -19.04
C ALA A 581 8.81 -9.70 -20.47
N ALA A 582 8.31 -8.67 -21.14
CA ALA A 582 8.24 -8.66 -22.59
C ALA A 582 9.65 -8.57 -23.18
N LYS A 583 9.99 -9.46 -24.11
CA LYS A 583 11.19 -9.38 -24.94
C LYS A 583 10.78 -8.91 -26.33
N ILE A 584 11.09 -7.67 -26.65
CA ILE A 584 10.60 -7.01 -27.85
C ILE A 584 11.73 -6.83 -28.85
N THR A 585 11.51 -7.36 -30.06
CA THR A 585 12.42 -7.19 -31.20
C THR A 585 11.82 -6.20 -32.19
N HIS A 586 12.56 -5.13 -32.50
CA HIS A 586 12.21 -4.22 -33.59
C HIS A 586 12.68 -4.83 -34.91
N MET A 587 11.75 -5.23 -35.76
CA MET A 587 12.04 -5.88 -37.04
C MET A 587 12.45 -4.86 -38.09
N LYS A 588 13.19 -5.29 -39.12
CA LYS A 588 13.66 -4.41 -40.22
C LYS A 588 12.54 -3.81 -41.06
N ASP A 589 11.37 -4.41 -41.05
CA ASP A 589 10.17 -3.89 -41.75
C ASP A 589 9.40 -2.86 -40.91
N GLY A 590 9.89 -2.54 -39.70
CA GLY A 590 9.28 -1.59 -38.76
C GLY A 590 8.24 -2.22 -37.84
N SER A 591 7.95 -3.51 -37.97
CA SER A 591 7.07 -4.24 -37.03
C SER A 591 7.80 -4.63 -35.75
N TYR A 592 7.07 -5.18 -34.80
CA TYR A 592 7.63 -5.69 -33.55
C TYR A 592 7.25 -7.16 -33.37
N LYS A 593 8.23 -7.96 -32.94
CA LYS A 593 8.00 -9.32 -32.46
C LYS A 593 8.04 -9.33 -30.94
N TYR A 594 7.05 -9.98 -30.33
CA TYR A 594 6.89 -10.07 -28.87
C TYR A 594 7.14 -11.50 -28.41
N ASP A 595 8.11 -11.67 -27.53
CA ASP A 595 8.44 -12.92 -26.84
C ASP A 595 8.46 -12.66 -25.32
N ARG A 596 8.64 -13.70 -24.51
CA ARG A 596 8.85 -13.61 -23.06
C ARG A 596 10.30 -13.88 -22.70
N GLN A 597 10.75 -13.29 -21.58
CA GLN A 597 12.03 -13.62 -20.93
C GLN A 597 11.91 -13.48 -19.42
N ILE A 598 12.76 -14.18 -18.68
CA ILE A 598 12.89 -14.01 -17.24
C ILE A 598 13.64 -12.70 -16.99
N VAL A 599 13.14 -11.87 -16.06
CA VAL A 599 13.85 -10.72 -15.51
C VAL A 599 14.89 -11.19 -14.50
N GLY A 600 14.47 -12.03 -13.58
CA GLY A 600 15.29 -12.56 -12.52
C GLY A 600 14.55 -13.56 -11.65
N GLU A 601 15.31 -14.22 -10.81
CA GLU A 601 14.86 -15.09 -9.74
C GLU A 601 14.82 -14.31 -8.44
N ARG A 602 13.78 -14.53 -7.62
CA ARG A 602 13.69 -14.06 -6.25
C ARG A 602 13.82 -15.23 -5.31
N LEU A 603 14.60 -15.06 -4.25
CA LEU A 603 14.80 -16.10 -3.23
C LEU A 603 13.94 -15.86 -1.97
N CYS A 604 12.82 -15.12 -2.13
CA CYS A 604 11.86 -14.82 -1.07
C CYS A 604 10.50 -15.53 -1.27
N TRP A 605 10.52 -16.75 -1.77
CA TRP A 605 9.32 -17.55 -2.06
C TRP A 605 9.04 -18.66 -1.04
N GLU A 606 9.97 -18.97 -0.13
CA GLU A 606 9.73 -19.97 0.92
C GLU A 606 8.56 -19.57 1.82
N SER A 607 7.89 -20.54 2.45
CA SER A 607 6.71 -20.34 3.30
C SER A 607 6.89 -19.31 4.43
N LYS A 608 8.11 -19.13 4.95
CA LYS A 608 8.38 -18.09 5.95
C LYS A 608 8.04 -16.67 5.47
N PHE A 609 8.12 -16.42 4.15
CA PHE A 609 7.80 -15.12 3.55
C PHE A 609 6.29 -14.84 3.43
N LEU A 610 5.43 -15.77 3.86
CA LEU A 610 4.01 -15.48 4.05
C LEU A 610 3.78 -14.40 5.11
N THR A 611 4.68 -14.29 6.09
CA THR A 611 4.67 -13.27 7.14
C THR A 611 6.02 -12.56 7.23
N VAL A 612 6.05 -11.42 7.91
CA VAL A 612 7.28 -10.68 8.22
C VAL A 612 7.79 -11.10 9.59
N PRO A 613 9.12 -11.22 9.81
CA PRO A 613 9.64 -11.57 11.13
C PRO A 613 9.35 -10.48 12.17
N ILE A 614 9.08 -10.89 13.41
CA ILE A 614 9.15 -10.00 14.55
C ILE A 614 10.62 -9.59 14.75
N PRO A 615 10.94 -8.32 15.08
CA PRO A 615 12.32 -7.89 15.26
C PRO A 615 13.08 -8.79 16.25
N ALA A 616 14.27 -9.23 15.90
CA ALA A 616 15.04 -10.17 16.71
C ALA A 616 15.28 -9.69 18.14
N SER A 617 15.43 -8.36 18.34
CA SER A 617 15.56 -7.76 19.68
C SER A 617 14.32 -7.95 20.53
N GLU A 618 13.13 -7.82 19.94
CA GLU A 618 11.86 -7.99 20.65
C GLU A 618 11.64 -9.46 21.02
N VAL A 619 11.92 -10.37 20.08
CA VAL A 619 11.84 -11.81 20.35
C VAL A 619 12.76 -12.21 21.50
N SER A 620 14.01 -11.74 21.48
CA SER A 620 14.98 -12.02 22.55
C SER A 620 14.55 -11.45 23.90
N ASN A 621 13.96 -10.25 23.91
CA ASN A 621 13.46 -9.63 25.14
C ASN A 621 12.27 -10.43 25.70
N MET A 622 11.32 -10.82 24.86
CA MET A 622 10.15 -11.57 25.29
C MET A 622 10.53 -12.99 25.74
N GLU A 623 11.42 -13.66 25.03
CA GLU A 623 11.93 -14.98 25.44
C GLU A 623 12.64 -14.93 26.79
N ALA A 624 13.44 -13.89 27.06
CA ALA A 624 14.10 -13.70 28.35
C ALA A 624 13.12 -13.46 29.50
N ILE A 625 11.96 -12.86 29.23
CA ILE A 625 10.94 -12.51 30.22
C ILE A 625 9.92 -13.63 30.41
N THR A 626 9.41 -14.21 29.31
CA THR A 626 8.30 -15.18 29.33
C THR A 626 8.77 -16.63 29.20
N GLY A 627 9.98 -16.88 28.71
CA GLY A 627 10.46 -18.20 28.33
C GLY A 627 9.89 -18.74 27.01
N GLU A 628 9.12 -17.93 26.29
CA GLU A 628 8.47 -18.32 25.04
C GLU A 628 9.09 -17.61 23.83
N ASN A 629 9.29 -18.35 22.75
CA ASN A 629 9.70 -17.77 21.47
C ASN A 629 8.49 -17.17 20.74
N TRP A 630 8.50 -15.86 20.58
CA TRP A 630 7.43 -15.12 19.93
C TRP A 630 7.62 -14.97 18.41
N GLN A 631 8.67 -15.51 17.84
CA GLN A 631 8.97 -15.37 16.42
C GLN A 631 7.91 -16.03 15.54
N ASN A 632 7.67 -15.45 14.37
CA ASN A 632 6.88 -16.06 13.33
C ASN A 632 7.59 -17.27 12.73
N ASP A 633 6.82 -18.25 12.27
CA ASP A 633 7.32 -19.52 11.76
C ASP A 633 8.36 -19.32 10.64
N GLY A 634 9.44 -20.08 10.71
CA GLY A 634 10.52 -20.04 9.72
C GLY A 634 11.52 -18.89 9.85
N TRP A 635 11.33 -17.96 10.77
CA TRP A 635 12.19 -16.79 11.00
C TRP A 635 13.11 -16.92 12.23
N GLN A 636 13.60 -18.07 12.50
CA GLN A 636 14.48 -18.32 13.67
C GLN A 636 15.83 -17.62 13.55
#